data_d2d99b6627bfcca5490509d89f477b8c
#
_entry.id   d2d99b6627bfcca5490509d89f477b8c
#
_cell.length_a   1.000
_cell.length_b   1.000
_cell.length_c   1.000
_cell.angle_alpha   90.00
_cell.angle_beta   90.00
_cell.angle_gamma   90.00
#
_symmetry.space_group_name_H-M   'P 1'
#
loop_
_entity.id
_entity.type
_entity.pdbx_description
1 polymer ?
#
loop_
_entity_poly.entity_id
_entity_poly.type
_entity_poly.pdbx_seq_one_letter_code
_entity_poly.pdbx_strand_id
1 'polypeptide(L)'
;MSNIRNFCIIAHIDHGKSTLADRMLEITQTIRKSDKSQVLDRMDLEQERGITIKLTPARMQWKWYEFNLIDTPGHVDFQYEVSRSLAAVEWAILLVDASQGIQAQTLSVLYQAIDQWLDIIPVLNKIDLPAANPERVGKELEHLIGIDREDIIAVSGKTGQNVEMVLDAIIERIEDPISFFHKHPKKFRSDTILQQTDQPELTRALIFDSVYDPYKWVVSYIKVLSGKITRDMPVHLIYSQNDIRPTEVGHFAPDYVADPDLHAGQIGYMVTGEKSVRDAQIGDTIVGNYSYKKQTGEDAKLKSQAIPWFKRAKPYVYAGVYPIDTSEYDKLKESVEKISVNDSAIEYSMEDSKALWFGFRCGFLGMLHMDIIKERLRREFDLDTIFTIPTVIYLVKTKNLSIDAIKSWSNIPTLIKSWLHVHVLSMKGIKPEAYKNDNEAELIEKYADILKPWLVVRSGSDMIEQWLIDEIYEPIADVEVVWPESYAGNIMELCQDYRGQLSSMDYIDASRVVWKYKMPMGEILIDFYDKLKSATKGYATMNYEFKAYETSDLVKLDIFINNERIEALSWIVHKDKAYYHGRNVCERLKDLIPKHMFSIPIQAGIGNKMIARETISAMRKDVIAKCYGWDVSRKRKLLQKQKEWKKKMKALWSVNVPSDVFMKMVQR
;
A
#
# COMPACT_ATOMS: atom_id res chain seq x y z
N MET A 1 27.03 15.50 -25.10
CA MET A 1 25.65 15.38 -24.59
C MET A 1 25.18 13.96 -24.92
N SER A 2 24.68 13.26 -23.92
CA SER A 2 24.10 11.93 -24.13
C SER A 2 22.76 12.05 -24.85
N ASN A 3 22.46 11.14 -25.77
CA ASN A 3 21.17 11.07 -26.46
C ASN A 3 20.09 10.30 -25.68
N ILE A 4 20.32 10.07 -24.38
CA ILE A 4 19.39 9.36 -23.49
C ILE A 4 18.43 10.35 -22.84
N ARG A 5 17.15 9.97 -22.71
CA ARG A 5 16.10 10.71 -21.99
C ARG A 5 15.31 9.73 -21.12
N ASN A 6 15.33 9.94 -19.81
CA ASN A 6 14.58 9.12 -18.87
C ASN A 6 13.44 9.93 -18.28
N PHE A 7 12.24 9.40 -18.37
CA PHE A 7 11.05 10.07 -17.87
C PHE A 7 9.98 9.07 -17.42
N CYS A 8 9.07 9.53 -16.61
CA CYS A 8 7.87 8.78 -16.23
C CYS A 8 6.61 9.58 -16.57
N ILE A 9 5.46 8.91 -16.61
CA ILE A 9 4.15 9.55 -16.76
C ILE A 9 3.44 9.49 -15.43
N ILE A 10 3.13 10.64 -14.86
CA ILE A 10 2.37 10.81 -13.64
C ILE A 10 0.97 11.35 -13.96
N ALA A 11 -0.06 10.73 -13.39
CA ALA A 11 -1.43 11.08 -13.68
C ALA A 11 -2.38 10.62 -12.56
N HIS A 12 -3.55 11.24 -12.49
CA HIS A 12 -4.67 10.65 -11.75
C HIS A 12 -5.19 9.39 -12.44
N ILE A 13 -5.91 8.54 -11.71
CA ILE A 13 -6.63 7.40 -12.27
C ILE A 13 -7.55 7.87 -13.39
N ASP A 14 -7.66 7.09 -14.46
CA ASP A 14 -8.51 7.35 -15.65
C ASP A 14 -8.13 8.60 -16.48
N HIS A 15 -7.03 9.30 -16.21
CA HIS A 15 -6.56 10.39 -17.07
C HIS A 15 -5.91 9.92 -18.38
N GLY A 16 -5.77 8.59 -18.58
CA GLY A 16 -5.33 7.99 -19.83
C GLY A 16 -3.83 7.78 -19.96
N LYS A 17 -3.15 7.56 -18.82
CA LYS A 17 -1.71 7.32 -18.73
C LYS A 17 -1.25 6.16 -19.62
N SER A 18 -1.79 4.94 -19.39
CA SER A 18 -1.40 3.72 -20.13
C SER A 18 -1.76 3.85 -21.63
N THR A 19 -2.88 4.54 -21.96
CA THR A 19 -3.24 4.84 -23.37
C THR A 19 -2.22 5.75 -24.05
N LEU A 20 -1.70 6.77 -23.34
CA LEU A 20 -0.67 7.64 -23.89
C LEU A 20 0.65 6.90 -24.06
N ALA A 21 1.04 6.07 -23.07
CA ALA A 21 2.23 5.23 -23.14
C ALA A 21 2.18 4.27 -24.33
N ASP A 22 1.07 3.55 -24.53
CA ASP A 22 0.87 2.68 -25.70
C ASP A 22 1.03 3.45 -27.01
N ARG A 23 0.45 4.64 -27.09
CA ARG A 23 0.53 5.47 -28.29
C ARG A 23 1.96 5.93 -28.58
N MET A 24 2.73 6.27 -27.54
CA MET A 24 4.15 6.59 -27.70
C MET A 24 4.95 5.38 -28.21
N LEU A 25 4.69 4.16 -27.66
CA LEU A 25 5.33 2.93 -28.11
C LEU A 25 4.98 2.58 -29.57
N GLU A 26 3.75 2.83 -30.01
CA GLU A 26 3.33 2.62 -31.40
C GLU A 26 3.99 3.63 -32.35
N ILE A 27 4.00 4.90 -32.03
CA ILE A 27 4.59 5.96 -32.88
C ILE A 27 6.10 5.74 -33.03
N THR A 28 6.77 5.34 -31.97
CA THR A 28 8.22 5.01 -32.00
C THR A 28 8.52 3.63 -32.60
N GLN A 29 7.50 2.90 -33.05
CA GLN A 29 7.61 1.56 -33.64
C GLN A 29 8.25 0.52 -32.69
N THR A 30 8.25 0.78 -31.41
CA THR A 30 8.72 -0.17 -30.38
C THR A 30 7.78 -1.36 -30.30
N ILE A 31 6.48 -1.12 -30.47
CA ILE A 31 5.46 -2.16 -30.61
C ILE A 31 4.76 -2.01 -31.96
N ARG A 32 4.24 -3.12 -32.49
CA ARG A 32 3.34 -3.08 -33.65
C ARG A 32 1.97 -2.61 -33.20
N LYS A 33 1.27 -1.85 -34.06
CA LYS A 33 -0.13 -1.49 -33.80
C LYS A 33 -0.93 -2.76 -33.53
N SER A 34 -1.37 -2.94 -32.32
CA SER A 34 -2.04 -4.13 -31.82
C SER A 34 -3.49 -3.82 -31.51
N ASP A 35 -4.37 -4.81 -31.61
CA ASP A 35 -5.74 -4.74 -31.09
C ASP A 35 -5.77 -4.81 -29.55
N LYS A 36 -4.64 -5.16 -28.91
CA LYS A 36 -4.49 -5.15 -27.46
C LYS A 36 -4.12 -3.75 -27.00
N SER A 37 -4.94 -3.15 -26.15
CA SER A 37 -4.65 -1.93 -25.41
C SER A 37 -3.90 -2.26 -24.11
N GLN A 38 -3.20 -1.27 -23.54
CA GLN A 38 -2.52 -1.38 -22.26
C GLN A 38 -1.40 -2.44 -22.26
N VAL A 39 -0.49 -2.31 -23.23
CA VAL A 39 0.62 -3.28 -23.43
C VAL A 39 1.59 -3.32 -22.26
N LEU A 40 1.75 -2.19 -21.53
CA LEU A 40 2.60 -2.11 -20.35
C LEU A 40 1.92 -2.67 -19.10
N ASP A 41 0.59 -2.71 -19.05
CA ASP A 41 -0.17 -3.33 -17.97
C ASP A 41 -0.18 -4.86 -18.17
N ARG A 42 0.81 -5.54 -17.58
CA ARG A 42 1.10 -6.97 -17.83
C ARG A 42 0.20 -7.93 -17.07
N MET A 43 -0.38 -7.48 -15.96
CA MET A 43 -1.27 -8.29 -15.14
C MET A 43 -2.70 -8.23 -15.69
N ASP A 44 -3.38 -9.37 -15.77
CA ASP A 44 -4.80 -9.42 -16.16
C ASP A 44 -5.66 -8.50 -15.26
N LEU A 45 -5.29 -8.40 -13.98
CA LEU A 45 -5.97 -7.52 -13.02
C LEU A 45 -5.80 -6.03 -13.32
N GLU A 46 -4.66 -5.61 -13.88
CA GLU A 46 -4.42 -4.23 -14.33
C GLU A 46 -5.37 -3.88 -15.47
N GLN A 47 -5.44 -4.76 -16.46
CA GLN A 47 -6.29 -4.59 -17.66
C GLN A 47 -7.79 -4.61 -17.29
N GLU A 48 -8.22 -5.54 -16.44
CA GLU A 48 -9.62 -5.63 -16.01
C GLU A 48 -10.07 -4.42 -15.18
N ARG A 49 -9.20 -3.90 -14.31
CA ARG A 49 -9.51 -2.76 -13.44
C ARG A 49 -9.20 -1.41 -14.08
N GLY A 50 -8.48 -1.40 -15.22
CA GLY A 50 -8.03 -0.19 -15.90
C GLY A 50 -7.03 0.64 -15.09
N ILE A 51 -6.26 0.01 -14.20
CA ILE A 51 -5.27 0.67 -13.33
C ILE A 51 -3.93 -0.01 -13.42
N THR A 52 -2.86 0.76 -13.52
CA THR A 52 -1.49 0.26 -13.37
C THR A 52 -1.23 -0.03 -11.90
N ILE A 53 -0.78 -1.23 -11.59
CA ILE A 53 -0.46 -1.71 -10.24
C ILE A 53 1.06 -1.66 -10.04
N LYS A 54 1.82 -2.15 -11.04
CA LYS A 54 3.26 -2.28 -10.98
C LYS A 54 3.95 -1.37 -11.98
N LEU A 55 5.07 -0.78 -11.58
CA LEU A 55 5.88 0.01 -12.52
C LEU A 55 6.43 -0.88 -13.65
N THR A 56 6.40 -0.38 -14.87
CA THR A 56 6.90 -1.10 -16.04
C THR A 56 7.77 -0.19 -16.89
N PRO A 57 9.10 -0.47 -16.99
CA PRO A 57 9.99 0.28 -17.85
C PRO A 57 9.84 -0.15 -19.32
N ALA A 58 10.04 0.80 -20.24
CA ALA A 58 10.11 0.53 -21.66
C ALA A 58 11.12 1.47 -22.36
N ARG A 59 12.00 0.90 -23.17
CA ARG A 59 12.93 1.66 -23.99
C ARG A 59 12.32 1.87 -25.38
N MET A 60 12.38 3.10 -25.88
CA MET A 60 11.90 3.54 -27.18
C MET A 60 13.00 4.29 -27.92
N GLN A 61 12.93 4.37 -29.23
CA GLN A 61 13.79 5.23 -30.03
C GLN A 61 12.94 6.25 -30.79
N TRP A 62 13.27 7.51 -30.64
CA TRP A 62 12.66 8.60 -31.39
C TRP A 62 13.73 9.48 -32.01
N LYS A 63 13.74 9.59 -33.35
CA LYS A 63 14.84 10.19 -34.08
C LYS A 63 16.15 9.46 -33.71
N TRP A 64 17.15 10.16 -33.17
CA TRP A 64 18.42 9.57 -32.66
C TRP A 64 18.51 9.45 -31.16
N TYR A 65 17.41 9.65 -30.46
CA TYR A 65 17.37 9.64 -29.00
C TYR A 65 16.85 8.30 -28.49
N GLU A 66 17.47 7.83 -27.42
CA GLU A 66 17.01 6.71 -26.61
C GLU A 66 16.10 7.24 -25.50
N PHE A 67 14.86 6.84 -25.49
CA PHE A 67 13.89 7.18 -24.47
C PHE A 67 13.66 6.00 -23.54
N ASN A 68 13.80 6.20 -22.24
CA ASN A 68 13.44 5.23 -21.24
C ASN A 68 12.21 5.76 -20.47
N LEU A 69 11.06 5.22 -20.79
CA LEU A 69 9.81 5.49 -20.10
C LEU A 69 9.67 4.54 -18.92
N ILE A 70 9.25 5.03 -17.76
CA ILE A 70 8.74 4.21 -16.66
C ILE A 70 7.25 4.52 -16.50
N ASP A 71 6.40 3.54 -16.80
CA ASP A 71 4.97 3.64 -16.51
C ASP A 71 4.72 3.48 -15.02
N THR A 72 3.97 4.40 -14.40
CA THR A 72 3.79 4.49 -12.94
C THR A 72 2.36 4.22 -12.52
N PRO A 73 2.09 3.60 -11.37
CA PRO A 73 0.75 3.55 -10.81
C PRO A 73 0.16 4.95 -10.58
N GLY A 74 -1.16 5.09 -10.71
CA GLY A 74 -1.86 6.35 -10.43
C GLY A 74 -2.62 6.37 -9.09
N HIS A 75 -2.70 5.23 -8.37
CA HIS A 75 -3.50 5.10 -7.16
C HIS A 75 -2.69 5.38 -5.89
N VAL A 76 -3.33 5.99 -4.89
CA VAL A 76 -2.71 6.35 -3.61
C VAL A 76 -2.06 5.17 -2.88
N ASP A 77 -2.66 3.98 -2.93
CA ASP A 77 -2.11 2.78 -2.29
C ASP A 77 -0.75 2.36 -2.87
N PHE A 78 -0.42 2.81 -4.09
CA PHE A 78 0.83 2.50 -4.77
C PHE A 78 1.82 3.67 -4.81
N GLN A 79 1.68 4.64 -3.91
CA GLN A 79 2.62 5.78 -3.83
C GLN A 79 4.08 5.35 -3.67
N TYR A 80 4.31 4.19 -3.07
CA TYR A 80 5.66 3.64 -2.96
C TYR A 80 6.25 3.26 -4.33
N GLU A 81 5.45 2.65 -5.22
CA GLU A 81 5.84 2.36 -6.61
C GLU A 81 6.11 3.66 -7.39
N VAL A 82 5.25 4.67 -7.19
CA VAL A 82 5.46 6.00 -7.77
C VAL A 82 6.78 6.60 -7.31
N SER A 83 7.07 6.57 -6.02
CA SER A 83 8.31 7.14 -5.48
C SER A 83 9.57 6.50 -6.05
N ARG A 84 9.55 5.19 -6.33
CA ARG A 84 10.65 4.46 -6.98
C ARG A 84 10.84 4.90 -8.43
N SER A 85 9.74 5.02 -9.16
CA SER A 85 9.75 5.47 -10.55
C SER A 85 10.33 6.88 -10.67
N LEU A 86 9.86 7.80 -9.81
CA LEU A 86 10.35 9.18 -9.76
C LEU A 86 11.84 9.27 -9.44
N ALA A 87 12.34 8.35 -8.63
CA ALA A 87 13.76 8.32 -8.28
C ALA A 87 14.66 7.80 -9.41
N ALA A 88 14.12 6.99 -10.29
CA ALA A 88 14.86 6.41 -11.41
C ALA A 88 14.94 7.34 -12.63
N VAL A 89 14.18 8.45 -12.66
CA VAL A 89 14.10 9.36 -13.81
C VAL A 89 14.52 10.77 -13.45
N GLU A 90 14.74 11.59 -14.46
CA GLU A 90 15.07 13.01 -14.33
C GLU A 90 13.85 13.90 -14.52
N TRP A 91 12.83 13.45 -15.27
CA TRP A 91 11.65 14.23 -15.67
C TRP A 91 10.36 13.45 -15.49
N ALA A 92 9.27 14.19 -15.34
CA ALA A 92 7.94 13.62 -15.30
C ALA A 92 7.00 14.34 -16.26
N ILE A 93 6.22 13.57 -17.02
CA ILE A 93 5.10 14.08 -17.80
C ILE A 93 3.89 14.10 -16.87
N LEU A 94 3.38 15.29 -16.56
CA LEU A 94 2.16 15.48 -15.79
C LEU A 94 0.96 15.43 -16.75
N LEU A 95 0.24 14.33 -16.73
CA LEU A 95 -0.91 14.12 -17.61
C LEU A 95 -2.21 14.47 -16.90
N VAL A 96 -2.96 15.40 -17.45
CA VAL A 96 -4.25 15.87 -16.91
C VAL A 96 -5.35 15.70 -17.96
N ASP A 97 -6.50 15.17 -17.57
CA ASP A 97 -7.68 15.06 -18.40
C ASP A 97 -8.29 16.44 -18.64
N ALA A 98 -8.40 16.87 -19.91
CA ALA A 98 -8.95 18.15 -20.29
C ALA A 98 -10.45 18.31 -19.99
N SER A 99 -11.17 17.24 -19.67
CA SER A 99 -12.57 17.27 -19.29
C SER A 99 -12.76 17.38 -17.76
N GLN A 100 -11.90 16.70 -16.99
CA GLN A 100 -12.01 16.63 -15.53
C GLN A 100 -11.17 17.71 -14.82
N GLY A 101 -9.98 18.03 -15.35
CA GLY A 101 -9.02 18.96 -14.76
C GLY A 101 -8.22 18.35 -13.61
N ILE A 102 -7.64 19.19 -12.74
CA ILE A 102 -6.76 18.77 -11.65
C ILE A 102 -7.56 18.03 -10.57
N GLN A 103 -6.99 16.90 -10.08
CA GLN A 103 -7.57 16.04 -9.05
C GLN A 103 -6.59 15.90 -7.85
N ALA A 104 -7.07 15.40 -6.69
CA ALA A 104 -6.25 15.28 -5.48
C ALA A 104 -4.96 14.45 -5.70
N GLN A 105 -5.05 13.35 -6.42
CA GLN A 105 -3.87 12.52 -6.72
C GLN A 105 -2.91 13.24 -7.68
N THR A 106 -3.40 14.06 -8.60
CA THR A 106 -2.55 14.89 -9.47
C THR A 106 -1.64 15.80 -8.63
N LEU A 107 -2.21 16.46 -7.61
CA LEU A 107 -1.47 17.32 -6.69
C LEU A 107 -0.42 16.54 -5.88
N SER A 108 -0.84 15.43 -5.30
CA SER A 108 0.05 14.60 -4.48
C SER A 108 1.26 14.10 -5.26
N VAL A 109 1.04 13.56 -6.47
CA VAL A 109 2.14 13.01 -7.28
C VAL A 109 3.01 14.13 -7.84
N LEU A 110 2.42 15.30 -8.16
CA LEU A 110 3.18 16.50 -8.57
C LEU A 110 4.11 16.95 -7.45
N TYR A 111 3.63 17.09 -6.21
CA TYR A 111 4.49 17.48 -5.08
C TYR A 111 5.60 16.46 -4.83
N GLN A 112 5.33 15.17 -4.94
CA GLN A 112 6.36 14.13 -4.83
C GLN A 112 7.43 14.26 -5.93
N ALA A 113 7.03 14.60 -7.16
CA ALA A 113 7.97 14.84 -8.26
C ALA A 113 8.85 16.08 -7.99
N ILE A 114 8.25 17.18 -7.51
CA ILE A 114 8.96 18.40 -7.13
C ILE A 114 9.93 18.14 -5.97
N ASP A 115 9.51 17.42 -4.93
CA ASP A 115 10.36 17.06 -3.79
C ASP A 115 11.57 16.21 -4.21
N GLN A 116 11.43 15.49 -5.32
CA GLN A 116 12.52 14.73 -5.92
C GLN A 116 13.31 15.53 -6.99
N TRP A 117 13.08 16.83 -7.09
CA TRP A 117 13.79 17.71 -8.04
C TRP A 117 13.58 17.33 -9.51
N LEU A 118 12.42 16.75 -9.85
CA LEU A 118 12.09 16.47 -11.25
C LEU A 118 11.52 17.72 -11.91
N ASP A 119 11.93 17.94 -13.15
CA ASP A 119 11.28 18.90 -14.02
C ASP A 119 10.02 18.31 -14.64
N ILE A 120 9.00 19.14 -14.88
CA ILE A 120 7.68 18.70 -15.28
C ILE A 120 7.32 19.16 -16.68
N ILE A 121 6.84 18.23 -17.52
CA ILE A 121 6.19 18.56 -18.80
C ILE A 121 4.68 18.41 -18.62
N PRO A 122 3.90 19.50 -18.61
CA PRO A 122 2.44 19.41 -18.50
C PRO A 122 1.80 19.02 -19.83
N VAL A 123 0.93 18.03 -19.78
CA VAL A 123 0.21 17.50 -20.94
C VAL A 123 -1.28 17.40 -20.64
N LEU A 124 -2.12 18.02 -21.46
CA LEU A 124 -3.59 17.89 -21.43
C LEU A 124 -4.03 16.78 -22.36
N ASN A 125 -4.66 15.76 -21.81
CA ASN A 125 -5.15 14.59 -22.56
C ASN A 125 -6.65 14.67 -22.81
N LYS A 126 -7.12 13.78 -23.68
CA LYS A 126 -8.52 13.60 -24.05
C LYS A 126 -9.18 14.82 -24.68
N ILE A 127 -8.42 15.60 -25.47
CA ILE A 127 -8.97 16.76 -26.18
C ILE A 127 -10.01 16.38 -27.26
N ASP A 128 -10.12 15.11 -27.59
CA ASP A 128 -11.13 14.55 -28.49
C ASP A 128 -12.53 14.46 -27.88
N LEU A 129 -12.65 14.59 -26.55
CA LEU A 129 -13.95 14.48 -25.87
C LEU A 129 -14.76 15.79 -26.05
N PRO A 130 -16.09 15.70 -26.28
CA PRO A 130 -16.96 16.88 -26.35
C PRO A 130 -16.97 17.75 -25.10
N ALA A 131 -16.70 17.14 -23.92
CA ALA A 131 -16.63 17.82 -22.64
C ALA A 131 -15.25 18.43 -22.34
N ALA A 132 -14.25 18.22 -23.19
CA ALA A 132 -12.91 18.75 -22.99
C ALA A 132 -12.90 20.29 -23.04
N ASN A 133 -12.24 20.90 -22.07
CA ASN A 133 -12.01 22.34 -22.04
C ASN A 133 -10.53 22.65 -21.75
N PRO A 134 -9.67 22.53 -22.78
CA PRO A 134 -8.23 22.75 -22.63
C PRO A 134 -7.86 24.16 -22.14
N GLU A 135 -8.67 25.18 -22.44
CA GLU A 135 -8.41 26.54 -21.98
C GLU A 135 -8.59 26.68 -20.48
N ARG A 136 -9.67 26.14 -19.94
CA ARG A 136 -9.94 26.17 -18.49
C ARG A 136 -8.87 25.38 -17.73
N VAL A 137 -8.65 24.11 -18.11
CA VAL A 137 -7.71 23.24 -17.41
C VAL A 137 -6.27 23.71 -17.57
N GLY A 138 -5.94 24.33 -18.70
CA GLY A 138 -4.64 24.96 -18.91
C GLY A 138 -4.37 26.11 -17.96
N LYS A 139 -5.37 26.97 -17.68
CA LYS A 139 -5.25 28.04 -16.67
C LYS A 139 -5.10 27.48 -15.26
N GLU A 140 -5.79 26.39 -14.94
CA GLU A 140 -5.61 25.68 -13.67
C GLU A 140 -4.15 25.20 -13.49
N LEU A 141 -3.55 24.63 -14.55
CA LEU A 141 -2.16 24.17 -14.55
C LEU A 141 -1.16 25.32 -14.48
N GLU A 142 -1.37 26.39 -15.26
CA GLU A 142 -0.56 27.61 -15.23
C GLU A 142 -0.49 28.18 -13.81
N HIS A 143 -1.65 28.28 -13.14
CA HIS A 143 -1.70 28.78 -11.77
C HIS A 143 -1.02 27.83 -10.76
N LEU A 144 -1.15 26.51 -10.96
CA LEU A 144 -0.61 25.52 -10.04
C LEU A 144 0.91 25.37 -10.12
N ILE A 145 1.45 25.33 -11.35
CA ILE A 145 2.86 24.97 -11.59
C ILE A 145 3.69 26.24 -11.89
N GLY A 146 3.05 27.36 -12.29
CA GLY A 146 3.71 28.58 -12.68
C GLY A 146 4.41 28.50 -14.05
N ILE A 147 3.90 27.68 -14.96
CA ILE A 147 4.40 27.48 -16.33
C ILE A 147 3.52 28.21 -17.31
N ASP A 148 4.12 28.83 -18.33
CA ASP A 148 3.39 29.57 -19.37
C ASP A 148 2.44 28.62 -20.15
N ARG A 149 1.29 29.17 -20.54
CA ARG A 149 0.24 28.46 -21.28
C ARG A 149 0.75 27.79 -22.55
N GLU A 150 1.70 28.43 -23.24
CA GLU A 150 2.29 27.95 -24.49
C GLU A 150 3.14 26.69 -24.32
N ASP A 151 3.60 26.41 -23.09
CA ASP A 151 4.37 25.24 -22.75
C ASP A 151 3.51 23.98 -22.48
N ILE A 152 2.19 24.15 -22.35
CA ILE A 152 1.26 23.06 -22.09
C ILE A 152 0.85 22.40 -23.40
N ILE A 153 1.13 21.10 -23.55
CA ILE A 153 0.86 20.35 -24.77
C ILE A 153 -0.51 19.67 -24.67
N ALA A 154 -1.39 19.92 -25.64
CA ALA A 154 -2.73 19.35 -25.69
C ALA A 154 -2.78 18.18 -26.68
N VAL A 155 -3.15 16.97 -26.20
CA VAL A 155 -3.10 15.71 -26.95
C VAL A 155 -4.36 14.88 -26.81
N SER A 156 -4.52 13.92 -27.70
CA SER A 156 -5.42 12.77 -27.50
C SER A 156 -4.61 11.48 -27.61
N GLY A 157 -4.37 10.83 -26.47
CA GLY A 157 -3.75 9.50 -26.45
C GLY A 157 -4.58 8.46 -27.22
N LYS A 158 -5.91 8.58 -27.22
CA LYS A 158 -6.80 7.67 -27.95
C LYS A 158 -6.65 7.77 -29.47
N THR A 159 -6.64 8.98 -30.02
CA THR A 159 -6.55 9.21 -31.47
C THR A 159 -5.13 9.31 -31.98
N GLY A 160 -4.16 9.59 -31.11
CA GLY A 160 -2.77 9.89 -31.46
C GLY A 160 -2.51 11.34 -31.81
N GLN A 161 -3.53 12.19 -31.73
CA GLN A 161 -3.40 13.62 -32.08
C GLN A 161 -2.36 14.31 -31.18
N ASN A 162 -1.39 14.98 -31.77
CA ASN A 162 -0.33 15.78 -31.12
C ASN A 162 0.63 14.97 -30.21
N VAL A 163 0.60 13.63 -30.21
CA VAL A 163 1.49 12.83 -29.34
C VAL A 163 2.95 12.98 -29.78
N GLU A 164 3.22 13.15 -31.09
CA GLU A 164 4.56 13.44 -31.60
C GLU A 164 5.14 14.75 -31.02
N MET A 165 4.31 15.75 -30.76
CA MET A 165 4.75 16.99 -30.11
C MET A 165 5.28 16.75 -28.69
N VAL A 166 4.71 15.76 -27.98
CA VAL A 166 5.23 15.38 -26.64
C VAL A 166 6.60 14.72 -26.79
N LEU A 167 6.77 13.83 -27.78
CA LEU A 167 8.07 13.19 -28.04
C LEU A 167 9.14 14.20 -28.43
N ASP A 168 8.76 15.22 -29.21
CA ASP A 168 9.68 16.29 -29.58
C ASP A 168 10.00 17.23 -28.40
N ALA A 169 9.00 17.55 -27.58
CA ALA A 169 9.22 18.32 -26.34
C ALA A 169 10.15 17.61 -25.34
N ILE A 170 10.10 16.28 -25.29
CA ILE A 170 11.04 15.47 -24.49
C ILE A 170 12.48 15.71 -24.96
N ILE A 171 12.72 15.78 -26.26
CA ILE A 171 14.06 16.05 -26.81
C ILE A 171 14.52 17.46 -26.48
N GLU A 172 13.63 18.44 -26.63
CA GLU A 172 13.96 19.87 -26.50
C GLU A 172 14.14 20.31 -25.05
N ARG A 173 13.29 19.81 -24.15
CA ARG A 173 13.19 20.29 -22.77
C ARG A 173 13.95 19.42 -21.78
N ILE A 174 14.00 18.09 -22.00
CA ILE A 174 14.66 17.15 -21.09
C ILE A 174 16.17 17.17 -21.30
N GLU A 175 16.90 17.41 -20.22
CA GLU A 175 18.35 17.28 -20.21
C GLU A 175 18.79 15.81 -20.18
N ASP A 176 20.01 15.54 -20.64
CA ASP A 176 20.57 14.22 -20.50
C ASP A 176 20.86 13.87 -19.02
N PRO A 177 20.77 12.58 -18.63
CA PRO A 177 20.91 12.16 -17.24
C PRO A 177 22.20 12.55 -16.56
N ILE A 178 23.31 12.68 -17.33
CA ILE A 178 24.61 13.05 -16.79
C ILE A 178 24.65 14.53 -16.44
N SER A 179 24.13 15.39 -17.34
CA SER A 179 24.03 16.83 -17.10
C SER A 179 23.09 17.13 -15.92
N PHE A 180 21.95 16.46 -15.84
CA PHE A 180 21.02 16.55 -14.70
C PHE A 180 21.68 16.17 -13.38
N PHE A 181 22.46 15.09 -13.37
CA PHE A 181 23.20 14.64 -12.20
C PHE A 181 24.18 15.71 -11.68
N HIS A 182 24.90 16.39 -12.58
CA HIS A 182 25.82 17.48 -12.23
C HIS A 182 25.11 18.73 -11.68
N LYS A 183 23.89 19.03 -12.15
CA LYS A 183 23.11 20.18 -11.69
C LYS A 183 22.45 19.96 -10.32
N HIS A 184 22.10 18.71 -10.00
CA HIS A 184 21.40 18.34 -8.76
C HIS A 184 22.23 17.45 -7.82
N PRO A 185 23.42 17.91 -7.39
CA PRO A 185 24.31 17.11 -6.57
C PRO A 185 23.70 16.67 -5.24
N LYS A 186 22.82 17.47 -4.65
CA LYS A 186 22.15 17.14 -3.37
C LYS A 186 21.20 15.95 -3.47
N LYS A 187 20.57 15.71 -4.61
CA LYS A 187 19.69 14.55 -4.85
C LYS A 187 20.46 13.24 -4.68
N PHE A 188 21.74 13.23 -5.04
CA PHE A 188 22.58 12.04 -5.09
C PHE A 188 23.69 12.02 -4.02
N ARG A 189 23.66 12.92 -3.01
CA ARG A 189 24.74 13.15 -2.03
C ARG A 189 26.13 13.30 -2.68
N SER A 190 26.20 14.07 -3.72
CA SER A 190 27.38 14.11 -4.57
C SER A 190 28.52 14.96 -4.04
N ASP A 191 28.39 15.62 -2.87
CA ASP A 191 29.51 16.36 -2.29
C ASP A 191 30.73 15.45 -2.05
N THR A 192 30.48 14.16 -1.79
CA THR A 192 31.53 13.12 -1.74
C THR A 192 31.72 12.43 -3.09
N ILE A 193 30.70 12.46 -3.96
CA ILE A 193 30.68 11.75 -5.24
C ILE A 193 31.32 12.57 -6.35
N LEU A 194 31.07 13.90 -6.38
CA LEU A 194 31.65 14.82 -7.39
C LEU A 194 33.17 14.96 -7.24
N GLN A 195 33.70 14.87 -6.02
CA GLN A 195 35.16 14.85 -5.82
C GLN A 195 35.83 13.56 -6.31
N GLN A 196 35.06 12.51 -6.62
CA GLN A 196 35.53 11.20 -7.11
C GLN A 196 35.11 10.91 -8.55
N THR A 197 34.38 11.81 -9.23
CA THR A 197 34.07 11.70 -10.67
C THR A 197 35.30 11.85 -11.57
N ASP A 198 36.44 12.29 -11.03
CA ASP A 198 37.76 12.16 -11.67
C ASP A 198 38.25 10.70 -11.78
N GLN A 199 37.52 9.73 -11.24
CA GLN A 199 37.75 8.31 -11.46
C GLN A 199 36.63 7.73 -12.36
N PRO A 200 36.74 7.80 -13.68
CA PRO A 200 35.74 7.28 -14.61
C PRO A 200 35.56 5.77 -14.57
N GLU A 201 36.37 5.08 -13.75
CA GLU A 201 36.36 3.61 -13.63
C GLU A 201 35.37 3.08 -12.59
N LEU A 202 34.83 3.91 -11.69
CA LEU A 202 33.93 3.43 -10.65
C LEU A 202 32.49 3.31 -11.15
N THR A 203 32.05 2.08 -11.35
CA THR A 203 30.65 1.80 -11.72
C THR A 203 29.73 1.92 -10.53
N ARG A 204 28.65 2.69 -10.69
CA ARG A 204 27.56 2.79 -9.71
C ARG A 204 26.20 2.71 -10.39
N ALA A 205 25.32 1.97 -9.79
CA ALA A 205 23.93 1.91 -10.22
C ALA A 205 22.99 1.80 -9.01
N LEU A 206 21.73 2.12 -9.27
CA LEU A 206 20.65 2.08 -8.33
C LEU A 206 19.69 0.96 -8.69
N ILE A 207 19.32 0.13 -7.73
CA ILE A 207 18.22 -0.81 -7.89
C ILE A 207 16.91 -0.07 -7.53
N PHE A 208 16.07 0.21 -8.52
CA PHE A 208 14.79 0.89 -8.27
C PHE A 208 13.60 -0.08 -8.20
N ASP A 209 13.72 -1.30 -8.74
CA ASP A 209 12.76 -2.40 -8.55
C ASP A 209 13.46 -3.76 -8.66
N SER A 210 12.79 -4.82 -8.18
CA SER A 210 13.26 -6.21 -8.31
C SER A 210 12.07 -7.14 -8.43
N VAL A 211 12.15 -8.07 -9.37
CA VAL A 211 11.11 -9.06 -9.67
C VAL A 211 11.71 -10.46 -9.63
N TYR A 212 10.97 -11.40 -9.11
CA TYR A 212 11.32 -12.81 -9.21
C TYR A 212 10.72 -13.40 -10.50
N ASP A 213 11.57 -13.90 -11.34
CA ASP A 213 11.21 -14.63 -12.56
C ASP A 213 11.53 -16.12 -12.36
N PRO A 214 10.59 -17.06 -12.63
CA PRO A 214 10.82 -18.49 -12.43
C PRO A 214 12.00 -19.05 -13.24
N TYR A 215 12.37 -18.42 -14.36
CA TYR A 215 13.44 -18.85 -15.25
C TYR A 215 14.76 -18.12 -15.05
N LYS A 216 14.69 -16.84 -14.62
CA LYS A 216 15.84 -15.96 -14.47
C LYS A 216 16.19 -15.68 -13.01
N TRP A 217 15.37 -16.14 -12.04
CA TRP A 217 15.46 -15.85 -10.62
C TRP A 217 15.22 -14.37 -10.33
N VAL A 218 16.02 -13.73 -9.48
CA VAL A 218 15.86 -12.32 -9.17
C VAL A 218 16.41 -11.46 -10.30
N VAL A 219 15.52 -10.69 -10.93
CA VAL A 219 15.80 -9.68 -11.93
C VAL A 219 15.68 -8.31 -11.27
N SER A 220 16.78 -7.60 -11.11
CA SER A 220 16.80 -6.25 -10.55
C SER A 220 16.75 -5.22 -11.67
N TYR A 221 15.83 -4.25 -11.54
CA TYR A 221 15.71 -3.11 -12.45
C TYR A 221 16.65 -2.02 -11.98
N ILE A 222 17.56 -1.60 -12.85
CA ILE A 222 18.66 -0.74 -12.47
C ILE A 222 18.73 0.52 -13.32
N LYS A 223 19.21 1.59 -12.70
CA LYS A 223 19.66 2.82 -13.37
C LYS A 223 21.16 2.96 -13.16
N VAL A 224 21.92 3.00 -14.22
CA VAL A 224 23.36 3.21 -14.16
C VAL A 224 23.66 4.69 -14.01
N LEU A 225 24.34 5.08 -12.93
CA LEU A 225 24.69 6.47 -12.63
C LEU A 225 26.09 6.83 -13.12
N SER A 226 27.05 5.92 -13.02
CA SER A 226 28.41 6.11 -13.51
C SER A 226 29.03 4.79 -13.95
N GLY A 227 29.98 4.84 -14.86
CA GLY A 227 30.66 3.65 -15.39
C GLY A 227 29.77 2.81 -16.28
N LYS A 228 29.93 1.50 -16.22
CA LYS A 228 29.15 0.51 -16.97
C LYS A 228 28.99 -0.79 -16.22
N ILE A 229 27.90 -1.50 -16.45
CA ILE A 229 27.64 -2.85 -15.92
C ILE A 229 27.63 -3.83 -17.08
N THR A 230 28.38 -4.92 -16.92
CA THR A 230 28.48 -6.00 -17.91
C THR A 230 28.14 -7.34 -17.27
N ARG A 231 27.84 -8.31 -18.12
CA ARG A 231 27.73 -9.70 -17.69
C ARG A 231 29.01 -10.16 -16.98
N ASP A 232 28.88 -11.03 -15.99
CA ASP A 232 29.96 -11.62 -15.17
C ASP A 232 30.84 -10.63 -14.40
N MET A 233 30.54 -9.31 -14.45
CA MET A 233 31.24 -8.29 -13.70
C MET A 233 30.95 -8.43 -12.19
N PRO A 234 31.97 -8.52 -11.31
CA PRO A 234 31.73 -8.56 -9.88
C PRO A 234 31.17 -7.21 -9.40
N VAL A 235 30.02 -7.23 -8.76
CA VAL A 235 29.37 -6.06 -8.16
C VAL A 235 29.06 -6.30 -6.69
N HIS A 236 29.15 -5.25 -5.88
CA HIS A 236 28.84 -5.26 -4.45
C HIS A 236 27.59 -4.43 -4.19
N LEU A 237 26.67 -4.94 -3.38
CA LEU A 237 25.47 -4.26 -2.92
C LEU A 237 25.71 -3.67 -1.53
N ILE A 238 25.59 -2.34 -1.41
CA ILE A 238 26.02 -1.63 -0.19
C ILE A 238 25.12 -1.92 1.02
N TYR A 239 23.79 -1.96 0.83
CA TYR A 239 22.85 -2.18 1.93
C TYR A 239 22.65 -3.67 2.25
N SER A 240 22.54 -4.51 1.23
CA SER A 240 22.40 -5.96 1.38
C SER A 240 23.71 -6.63 1.80
N GLN A 241 24.86 -5.94 1.68
CA GLN A 241 26.20 -6.47 1.97
C GLN A 241 26.49 -7.77 1.20
N ASN A 242 26.01 -7.86 -0.04
CA ASN A 242 26.11 -9.06 -0.87
C ASN A 242 26.95 -8.81 -2.11
N ASP A 243 27.77 -9.80 -2.50
CA ASP A 243 28.57 -9.77 -3.71
C ASP A 243 27.88 -10.60 -4.80
N ILE A 244 27.56 -9.98 -5.92
CA ILE A 244 26.80 -10.58 -7.02
C ILE A 244 27.64 -10.57 -8.30
N ARG A 245 27.42 -11.56 -9.16
CA ARG A 245 27.89 -11.59 -10.54
C ARG A 245 26.70 -11.70 -11.48
N PRO A 246 26.35 -10.62 -12.21
CA PRO A 246 25.23 -10.65 -13.15
C PRO A 246 25.41 -11.73 -14.20
N THR A 247 24.39 -12.56 -14.38
CA THR A 247 24.39 -13.58 -15.43
C THR A 247 23.93 -13.03 -16.76
N GLU A 248 23.13 -11.96 -16.74
CA GLU A 248 22.63 -11.24 -17.90
C GLU A 248 22.37 -9.78 -17.54
N VAL A 249 22.57 -8.88 -18.48
CA VAL A 249 22.15 -7.47 -18.41
C VAL A 249 21.41 -7.12 -19.70
N GLY A 250 20.55 -6.11 -19.67
CA GLY A 250 19.81 -5.72 -20.85
C GLY A 250 18.76 -4.62 -20.59
N HIS A 251 17.90 -4.38 -21.57
CA HIS A 251 16.86 -3.37 -21.54
C HIS A 251 15.45 -3.96 -21.75
N PHE A 252 14.43 -3.09 -21.68
CA PHE A 252 13.02 -3.46 -21.83
C PHE A 252 12.47 -2.92 -23.16
N ALA A 253 11.94 -3.80 -24.05
CA ALA A 253 11.36 -3.39 -25.33
C ALA A 253 10.09 -4.19 -25.74
N PRO A 254 8.96 -4.08 -25.07
CA PRO A 254 8.69 -4.07 -23.62
C PRO A 254 9.28 -5.28 -22.88
N ASP A 255 9.51 -6.41 -23.58
CA ASP A 255 10.10 -7.61 -22.99
C ASP A 255 11.60 -7.45 -22.72
N TYR A 256 12.17 -8.39 -21.99
CA TYR A 256 13.61 -8.42 -21.72
C TYR A 256 14.43 -8.66 -22.98
N VAL A 257 15.31 -7.70 -23.31
CA VAL A 257 16.25 -7.80 -24.42
C VAL A 257 17.67 -7.73 -23.84
N ALA A 258 18.46 -8.78 -24.06
CA ALA A 258 19.82 -8.85 -23.54
C ALA A 258 20.75 -7.88 -24.31
N ASP A 259 21.56 -7.14 -23.56
CA ASP A 259 22.60 -6.25 -24.08
C ASP A 259 23.98 -6.74 -23.62
N PRO A 260 25.06 -6.36 -24.33
CA PRO A 260 26.44 -6.67 -23.89
C PRO A 260 26.82 -5.91 -22.62
N ASP A 261 26.33 -4.69 -22.47
CA ASP A 261 26.57 -3.81 -21.34
C ASP A 261 25.48 -2.73 -21.21
N LEU A 262 25.44 -2.10 -20.02
CA LEU A 262 24.64 -0.91 -19.73
C LEU A 262 25.56 0.22 -19.30
N HIS A 263 25.41 1.38 -19.93
CA HIS A 263 26.23 2.58 -19.68
C HIS A 263 25.56 3.59 -18.75
N ALA A 264 26.36 4.52 -18.24
CA ALA A 264 25.90 5.64 -17.43
C ALA A 264 24.72 6.38 -18.11
N GLY A 265 23.66 6.65 -17.37
CA GLY A 265 22.40 7.26 -17.82
C GLY A 265 21.35 6.26 -18.28
N GLN A 266 21.69 5.02 -18.59
CA GLN A 266 20.73 4.02 -19.07
C GLN A 266 19.92 3.39 -17.93
N ILE A 267 18.67 3.06 -18.26
CA ILE A 267 17.80 2.22 -17.47
C ILE A 267 17.73 0.84 -18.13
N GLY A 268 17.85 -0.20 -17.32
CA GLY A 268 17.79 -1.57 -17.80
C GLY A 268 17.60 -2.57 -16.66
N TYR A 269 17.91 -3.81 -16.91
CA TYR A 269 17.81 -4.87 -15.91
C TYR A 269 19.12 -5.63 -15.76
N MET A 270 19.24 -6.28 -14.61
CA MET A 270 20.36 -7.16 -14.25
C MET A 270 19.78 -8.44 -13.64
N VAL A 271 20.13 -9.58 -14.22
CA VAL A 271 19.81 -10.90 -13.66
C VAL A 271 20.88 -11.24 -12.62
N THR A 272 20.48 -11.28 -11.36
CA THR A 272 21.44 -11.40 -10.24
C THR A 272 21.96 -12.83 -10.02
N GLY A 273 21.18 -13.84 -10.43
CA GLY A 273 21.43 -15.24 -10.08
C GLY A 273 21.03 -15.62 -8.66
N GLU A 274 20.55 -14.66 -7.86
CA GLU A 274 20.08 -14.88 -6.49
C GLU A 274 18.68 -15.48 -6.48
N LYS A 275 18.38 -16.25 -5.42
CA LYS A 275 17.08 -16.92 -5.25
C LYS A 275 16.08 -16.08 -4.45
N SER A 276 16.54 -15.08 -3.74
CA SER A 276 15.73 -14.24 -2.87
C SER A 276 15.91 -12.76 -3.22
N VAL A 277 14.81 -12.04 -3.38
CA VAL A 277 14.83 -10.56 -3.55
C VAL A 277 15.45 -9.87 -2.34
N ARG A 278 15.49 -10.52 -1.17
CA ARG A 278 16.14 -9.96 0.02
C ARG A 278 17.65 -9.80 -0.16
N ASP A 279 18.24 -10.56 -1.08
CA ASP A 279 19.67 -10.52 -1.37
C ASP A 279 20.05 -9.41 -2.36
N ALA A 280 19.04 -8.83 -3.07
CA ALA A 280 19.16 -7.67 -3.95
C ALA A 280 17.99 -6.71 -3.69
N GLN A 281 18.07 -6.00 -2.56
CA GLN A 281 16.96 -5.15 -2.09
C GLN A 281 16.74 -3.93 -2.99
N ILE A 282 15.49 -3.56 -3.13
CA ILE A 282 15.09 -2.33 -3.82
C ILE A 282 15.66 -1.14 -3.04
N GLY A 283 16.25 -0.19 -3.77
CA GLY A 283 16.92 0.97 -3.22
C GLY A 283 18.38 0.75 -2.88
N ASP A 284 18.89 -0.48 -3.07
CA ASP A 284 20.32 -0.76 -2.87
C ASP A 284 21.16 -0.06 -3.95
N THR A 285 22.37 0.26 -3.56
CA THR A 285 23.37 0.85 -4.45
C THR A 285 24.36 -0.22 -4.86
N ILE A 286 24.46 -0.43 -6.17
CA ILE A 286 25.44 -1.31 -6.80
C ILE A 286 26.75 -0.56 -6.97
N VAL A 287 27.86 -1.17 -6.57
CA VAL A 287 29.22 -0.69 -6.86
C VAL A 287 29.95 -1.79 -7.63
N GLY A 288 30.40 -1.47 -8.83
CA GLY A 288 31.13 -2.40 -9.69
C GLY A 288 32.66 -2.23 -9.62
N ASN A 289 33.39 -3.23 -10.12
CA ASN A 289 34.86 -3.29 -10.13
C ASN A 289 35.51 -3.18 -8.74
N TYR A 290 34.76 -3.54 -7.69
CA TYR A 290 35.21 -3.48 -6.32
C TYR A 290 35.67 -4.87 -5.84
N SER A 291 36.97 -5.01 -5.53
CA SER A 291 37.49 -6.21 -4.87
C SER A 291 37.42 -5.95 -3.36
N TYR A 292 36.34 -6.41 -2.73
CA TYR A 292 36.15 -6.26 -1.29
C TYR A 292 37.20 -7.05 -0.53
N LYS A 293 38.26 -6.35 -0.09
CA LYS A 293 39.10 -6.84 0.97
C LYS A 293 38.58 -6.29 2.28
N LYS A 294 38.06 -7.18 3.13
CA LYS A 294 37.54 -6.88 4.47
C LYS A 294 38.69 -6.29 5.34
N GLN A 295 38.99 -5.00 5.15
CA GLN A 295 39.90 -4.23 5.98
C GLN A 295 39.16 -3.14 6.72
N THR A 296 39.38 -3.08 8.02
CA THR A 296 38.85 -2.06 8.94
C THR A 296 39.08 -0.64 8.39
N GLY A 297 38.00 0.05 8.00
CA GLY A 297 38.00 1.42 7.48
C GLY A 297 37.40 1.60 6.08
N GLU A 298 37.29 0.55 5.26
CA GLU A 298 36.68 0.62 3.92
C GLU A 298 35.15 0.64 3.95
N ASP A 299 34.55 0.04 4.98
CA ASP A 299 33.06 0.04 5.15
C ASP A 299 32.46 1.44 5.29
N ALA A 300 33.17 2.36 5.95
CA ALA A 300 32.71 3.74 6.08
C ALA A 300 32.78 4.49 4.74
N LYS A 301 33.81 4.19 3.93
CA LYS A 301 33.96 4.79 2.59
C LYS A 301 32.95 4.24 1.59
N LEU A 302 32.60 2.96 1.67
CA LEU A 302 31.52 2.35 0.90
C LEU A 302 30.16 2.90 1.28
N LYS A 303 29.85 2.97 2.58
CA LYS A 303 28.58 3.55 3.07
C LYS A 303 28.41 5.00 2.67
N SER A 304 29.49 5.77 2.51
CA SER A 304 29.42 7.14 2.00
C SER A 304 29.03 7.24 0.51
N GLN A 305 29.15 6.15 -0.23
CA GLN A 305 28.76 6.06 -1.65
C GLN A 305 27.31 5.62 -1.86
N ALA A 306 26.63 5.18 -0.79
CA ALA A 306 25.24 4.77 -0.85
C ALA A 306 24.31 5.95 -1.23
N ILE A 307 23.38 5.70 -2.12
CA ILE A 307 22.36 6.67 -2.51
C ILE A 307 21.32 6.79 -1.40
N PRO A 308 21.05 8.01 -0.88
CA PRO A 308 20.37 8.18 0.41
C PRO A 308 18.85 8.12 0.41
N TRP A 309 18.19 7.97 -0.71
CA TRP A 309 16.77 8.22 -0.83
C TRP A 309 15.86 7.02 -0.57
N PHE A 310 16.41 5.86 -0.28
CA PHE A 310 15.62 4.66 -0.06
C PHE A 310 14.80 4.73 1.23
N LYS A 311 13.47 4.74 1.06
CA LYS A 311 12.53 4.48 2.15
C LYS A 311 11.88 3.12 1.89
N ARG A 312 11.96 2.18 2.84
CA ARG A 312 11.20 0.93 2.74
C ARG A 312 9.70 1.24 2.73
N ALA A 313 8.95 0.52 1.89
CA ALA A 313 7.50 0.53 1.99
C ALA A 313 7.07 0.10 3.39
N LYS A 314 6.16 0.83 3.99
CA LYS A 314 5.63 0.51 5.32
C LYS A 314 4.16 0.15 5.16
N PRO A 315 3.75 -1.05 5.56
CA PRO A 315 2.35 -1.39 5.55
C PRO A 315 1.61 -0.63 6.66
N TYR A 316 0.46 -0.10 6.33
CA TYR A 316 -0.41 0.60 7.29
C TYR A 316 -1.68 -0.18 7.61
N VAL A 317 -2.08 -1.10 6.74
CA VAL A 317 -3.27 -1.92 6.85
C VAL A 317 -2.88 -3.35 7.15
N TYR A 318 -3.46 -3.95 8.16
CA TYR A 318 -3.19 -5.35 8.53
C TYR A 318 -4.47 -6.17 8.53
N ALA A 319 -4.41 -7.37 7.94
CA ALA A 319 -5.49 -8.34 7.99
C ALA A 319 -4.93 -9.75 8.20
N GLY A 320 -5.69 -10.60 8.89
CA GLY A 320 -5.41 -12.03 8.95
C GLY A 320 -5.84 -12.68 7.64
N VAL A 321 -5.02 -13.54 7.09
CA VAL A 321 -5.26 -14.31 5.86
C VAL A 321 -5.25 -15.78 6.20
N TYR A 322 -6.37 -16.45 5.97
CA TYR A 322 -6.57 -17.85 6.32
C TYR A 322 -7.11 -18.63 5.12
N PRO A 323 -6.75 -19.91 4.95
CA PRO A 323 -7.34 -20.72 3.90
C PRO A 323 -8.80 -21.06 4.28
N ILE A 324 -9.67 -21.23 3.29
CA ILE A 324 -11.05 -21.71 3.53
C ILE A 324 -11.00 -23.16 4.01
N ASP A 325 -10.19 -23.98 3.34
CA ASP A 325 -9.91 -25.37 3.78
C ASP A 325 -8.60 -25.39 4.58
N THR A 326 -8.67 -25.83 5.81
CA THR A 326 -7.51 -25.92 6.71
C THR A 326 -6.39 -26.83 6.19
N SER A 327 -6.70 -27.78 5.31
CA SER A 327 -5.72 -28.65 4.64
C SER A 327 -4.81 -27.89 3.65
N GLU A 328 -5.22 -26.70 3.20
CA GLU A 328 -4.47 -25.88 2.26
C GLU A 328 -3.48 -24.90 2.93
N TYR A 329 -3.24 -25.03 4.25
CA TYR A 329 -2.31 -24.12 4.96
C TYR A 329 -0.90 -24.08 4.36
N ASP A 330 -0.35 -25.25 4.00
CA ASP A 330 1.00 -25.31 3.40
C ASP A 330 1.03 -24.62 2.02
N LYS A 331 -0.04 -24.75 1.24
CA LYS A 331 -0.21 -24.06 -0.04
C LYS A 331 -0.31 -22.54 0.17
N LEU A 332 -1.06 -22.11 1.20
CA LEU A 332 -1.13 -20.68 1.57
C LEU A 332 0.24 -20.14 1.95
N LYS A 333 1.01 -20.87 2.76
CA LYS A 333 2.35 -20.48 3.17
C LYS A 333 3.25 -20.24 1.96
N GLU A 334 3.33 -21.23 1.07
CA GLU A 334 4.14 -21.13 -0.15
C GLU A 334 3.70 -19.98 -1.04
N SER A 335 2.38 -19.76 -1.16
CA SER A 335 1.81 -18.68 -1.98
C SER A 335 2.14 -17.28 -1.42
N VAL A 336 1.99 -17.10 -0.11
CA VAL A 336 2.33 -15.83 0.57
C VAL A 336 3.83 -15.55 0.47
N GLU A 337 4.68 -16.57 0.63
CA GLU A 337 6.12 -16.46 0.44
C GLU A 337 6.47 -16.01 -0.99
N LYS A 338 5.89 -16.64 -2.02
CA LYS A 338 6.11 -16.26 -3.43
C LYS A 338 5.62 -14.85 -3.75
N ILE A 339 4.45 -14.46 -3.23
CA ILE A 339 3.94 -13.10 -3.43
C ILE A 339 4.86 -12.08 -2.75
N SER A 340 5.32 -12.34 -1.52
CA SER A 340 6.20 -11.41 -0.79
C SER A 340 7.58 -11.25 -1.43
N VAL A 341 8.02 -12.21 -2.24
CA VAL A 341 9.24 -12.09 -3.04
C VAL A 341 9.05 -11.07 -4.16
N ASN A 342 7.85 -11.03 -4.77
CA ASN A 342 7.53 -10.12 -5.87
C ASN A 342 6.98 -8.76 -5.41
N ASP A 343 6.59 -8.66 -4.15
CA ASP A 343 6.00 -7.46 -3.57
C ASP A 343 6.64 -7.16 -2.22
N SER A 344 7.65 -6.31 -2.25
CA SER A 344 8.42 -5.92 -1.06
C SER A 344 7.63 -5.11 -0.03
N ALA A 345 6.41 -4.68 -0.37
CA ALA A 345 5.53 -3.95 0.53
C ALA A 345 4.74 -4.87 1.46
N ILE A 346 4.67 -6.17 1.15
CA ILE A 346 3.97 -7.14 2.00
C ILE A 346 4.87 -7.58 3.15
N GLU A 347 4.38 -7.35 4.36
CA GLU A 347 4.91 -7.99 5.57
C GLU A 347 3.97 -9.11 5.99
N TYR A 348 4.49 -10.24 6.44
CA TYR A 348 3.67 -11.32 6.98
C TYR A 348 4.31 -11.97 8.20
N SER A 349 3.46 -12.46 9.09
CA SER A 349 3.83 -13.24 10.26
C SER A 349 2.80 -14.35 10.49
N MET A 350 3.24 -15.47 11.03
CA MET A 350 2.32 -16.56 11.38
C MET A 350 1.32 -16.08 12.42
N GLU A 351 0.06 -16.49 12.25
CA GLU A 351 -1.02 -16.21 13.19
C GLU A 351 -1.87 -17.46 13.36
N ASP A 352 -2.33 -17.70 14.59
CA ASP A 352 -3.30 -18.74 14.89
C ASP A 352 -4.58 -18.12 15.45
N SER A 353 -5.71 -18.68 15.08
CA SER A 353 -7.03 -18.28 15.56
C SER A 353 -7.83 -19.49 15.95
N LYS A 354 -8.44 -19.48 17.13
CA LYS A 354 -9.33 -20.57 17.57
C LYS A 354 -10.51 -20.80 16.63
N ALA A 355 -10.92 -19.76 15.89
CA ALA A 355 -12.06 -19.81 14.97
C ALA A 355 -11.65 -20.19 13.53
N LEU A 356 -10.45 -19.77 13.09
CA LEU A 356 -9.99 -19.87 11.70
C LEU A 356 -8.72 -20.73 11.55
N TRP A 357 -8.19 -21.28 12.65
CA TRP A 357 -6.99 -22.12 12.72
C TRP A 357 -5.72 -21.33 12.32
N PHE A 358 -4.80 -21.98 11.61
CA PHE A 358 -3.52 -21.39 11.23
C PHE A 358 -3.64 -20.53 9.98
N GLY A 359 -2.99 -19.37 9.99
CA GLY A 359 -2.95 -18.42 8.89
C GLY A 359 -1.78 -17.46 9.04
N PHE A 360 -1.91 -16.31 8.39
CA PHE A 360 -0.89 -15.28 8.41
C PHE A 360 -1.52 -13.91 8.70
N ARG A 361 -0.88 -13.12 9.56
CA ARG A 361 -1.13 -11.70 9.67
C ARG A 361 -0.31 -10.99 8.60
N CYS A 362 -0.98 -10.45 7.59
CA CYS A 362 -0.35 -9.75 6.49
C CYS A 362 -0.54 -8.24 6.61
N GLY A 363 0.50 -7.48 6.28
CA GLY A 363 0.48 -6.03 6.18
C GLY A 363 0.43 -5.60 4.73
N PHE A 364 -0.39 -4.58 4.42
CA PHE A 364 -0.68 -4.05 3.09
C PHE A 364 -0.50 -2.53 3.08
N LEU A 365 -0.25 -1.94 1.92
CA LEU A 365 -0.16 -0.48 1.77
C LEU A 365 -1.52 0.21 1.95
N GLY A 366 -2.60 -0.41 1.46
CA GLY A 366 -3.96 0.09 1.55
C GLY A 366 -4.97 -0.99 1.22
N MET A 367 -6.24 -0.61 1.10
CA MET A 367 -7.35 -1.54 0.82
C MET A 367 -7.30 -2.13 -0.58
N LEU A 368 -6.99 -1.32 -1.59
CA LEU A 368 -6.86 -1.80 -2.96
C LEU A 368 -5.72 -2.81 -3.09
N HIS A 369 -4.58 -2.54 -2.41
CA HIS A 369 -3.48 -3.48 -2.37
C HIS A 369 -3.89 -4.82 -1.75
N MET A 370 -4.65 -4.80 -0.65
CA MET A 370 -5.19 -6.01 -0.02
C MET A 370 -6.11 -6.79 -0.98
N ASP A 371 -7.00 -6.10 -1.70
CA ASP A 371 -7.90 -6.74 -2.66
C ASP A 371 -7.17 -7.38 -3.85
N ILE A 372 -6.10 -6.72 -4.32
CA ILE A 372 -5.24 -7.26 -5.38
C ILE A 372 -4.54 -8.53 -4.92
N ILE A 373 -3.97 -8.54 -3.73
CA ILE A 373 -3.32 -9.73 -3.18
C ILE A 373 -4.32 -10.89 -3.01
N LYS A 374 -5.54 -10.59 -2.58
CA LYS A 374 -6.61 -11.59 -2.50
C LYS A 374 -6.94 -12.21 -3.87
N GLU A 375 -7.09 -11.38 -4.90
CA GLU A 375 -7.34 -11.87 -6.26
C GLU A 375 -6.15 -12.63 -6.83
N ARG A 376 -4.92 -12.22 -6.52
CA ARG A 376 -3.71 -12.94 -6.93
C ARG A 376 -3.62 -14.33 -6.28
N LEU A 377 -3.90 -14.44 -4.97
CA LEU A 377 -3.97 -15.74 -4.29
C LEU A 377 -4.97 -16.67 -4.96
N ARG A 378 -6.12 -16.14 -5.34
CA ARG A 378 -7.17 -16.90 -6.02
C ARG A 378 -6.78 -17.31 -7.45
N ARG A 379 -6.22 -16.39 -8.27
CA ARG A 379 -5.98 -16.62 -9.69
C ARG A 379 -4.65 -17.30 -9.99
N GLU A 380 -3.57 -16.84 -9.34
CA GLU A 380 -2.22 -17.35 -9.60
C GLU A 380 -1.97 -18.69 -8.87
N PHE A 381 -2.62 -18.90 -7.71
CA PHE A 381 -2.37 -20.05 -6.86
C PHE A 381 -3.60 -20.95 -6.66
N ASP A 382 -4.74 -20.61 -7.27
CA ASP A 382 -6.01 -21.37 -7.12
C ASP A 382 -6.32 -21.64 -5.63
N LEU A 383 -6.29 -20.55 -4.83
CA LEU A 383 -6.44 -20.61 -3.38
C LEU A 383 -7.49 -19.60 -2.92
N ASP A 384 -8.63 -20.10 -2.46
CA ASP A 384 -9.66 -19.28 -1.84
C ASP A 384 -9.32 -19.00 -0.37
N THR A 385 -9.30 -17.72 0.00
CA THR A 385 -8.85 -17.25 1.30
C THR A 385 -9.86 -16.37 2.02
N ILE A 386 -9.83 -16.44 3.35
CA ILE A 386 -10.58 -15.57 4.24
C ILE A 386 -9.67 -14.45 4.69
N PHE A 387 -10.06 -13.21 4.39
CA PHE A 387 -9.43 -12.04 4.96
C PHE A 387 -10.24 -11.59 6.17
N THR A 388 -9.57 -11.36 7.29
CA THR A 388 -10.23 -10.74 8.45
C THR A 388 -10.42 -9.24 8.21
N ILE A 389 -11.17 -8.60 9.10
CA ILE A 389 -11.41 -7.17 9.03
C ILE A 389 -10.07 -6.42 9.08
N PRO A 390 -9.83 -5.51 8.12
CA PRO A 390 -8.60 -4.75 8.08
C PRO A 390 -8.50 -3.81 9.28
N THR A 391 -7.31 -3.73 9.84
CA THR A 391 -6.97 -2.89 10.99
C THR A 391 -5.70 -2.10 10.71
N VAL A 392 -5.50 -1.02 11.47
CA VAL A 392 -4.24 -0.27 11.49
C VAL A 392 -3.37 -0.70 12.67
N ILE A 393 -2.11 -0.28 12.67
CA ILE A 393 -1.25 -0.49 13.84
C ILE A 393 -1.58 0.56 14.89
N TYR A 394 -1.78 0.11 16.13
CA TYR A 394 -1.88 0.95 17.30
C TYR A 394 -0.64 0.77 18.17
N LEU A 395 -0.19 1.87 18.81
CA LEU A 395 0.85 1.84 19.80
C LEU A 395 0.21 1.97 21.19
N VAL A 396 0.46 0.99 22.04
CA VAL A 396 -0.12 0.93 23.37
C VAL A 396 0.97 1.06 24.41
N LYS A 397 0.87 2.09 25.25
CA LYS A 397 1.76 2.28 26.39
C LYS A 397 1.15 1.58 27.61
N THR A 398 1.95 0.73 28.26
CA THR A 398 1.52 -0.04 29.43
C THR A 398 1.86 0.69 30.73
N LYS A 399 1.03 0.46 31.76
CA LYS A 399 1.33 0.87 33.12
C LYS A 399 2.44 -0.01 33.67
N ASN A 400 3.52 0.56 34.17
CA ASN A 400 4.66 0.00 34.94
C ASN A 400 4.71 -1.53 35.17
N LEU A 401 4.47 -2.33 34.14
CA LEU A 401 4.56 -3.79 34.20
C LEU A 401 5.95 -4.21 33.72
N SER A 402 6.60 -5.07 34.50
CA SER A 402 7.83 -5.72 34.03
C SER A 402 7.52 -6.56 32.80
N ILE A 403 8.38 -6.51 31.79
CA ILE A 403 8.25 -7.32 30.55
C ILE A 403 8.15 -8.81 30.87
N ASP A 404 8.73 -9.27 31.98
CA ASP A 404 8.66 -10.67 32.38
C ASP A 404 7.24 -11.07 32.85
N ALA A 405 6.48 -10.14 33.42
CA ALA A 405 5.06 -10.36 33.71
C ALA A 405 4.23 -10.43 32.40
N ILE A 406 4.64 -9.69 31.37
CA ILE A 406 4.01 -9.69 30.05
C ILE A 406 4.40 -10.95 29.23
N LYS A 407 5.64 -11.42 29.31
CA LYS A 407 6.14 -12.62 28.62
C LYS A 407 5.49 -13.94 29.08
N SER A 408 4.89 -13.97 30.26
CA SER A 408 4.14 -15.14 30.75
C SER A 408 2.78 -15.32 30.05
N TRP A 409 2.36 -14.37 29.24
CA TRP A 409 1.12 -14.40 28.47
C TRP A 409 1.45 -14.79 27.03
N SER A 410 1.09 -15.99 26.66
CA SER A 410 1.50 -16.71 25.46
C SER A 410 1.17 -16.08 24.09
N ASN A 411 0.56 -14.90 24.03
CA ASN A 411 0.09 -14.24 22.81
C ASN A 411 0.43 -12.74 22.73
N ILE A 412 1.52 -12.29 23.36
CA ILE A 412 1.89 -10.87 23.27
C ILE A 412 2.74 -10.64 22.03
N PRO A 413 2.35 -9.63 21.21
CA PRO A 413 3.11 -9.27 20.03
C PRO A 413 4.54 -8.90 20.42
N THR A 414 5.47 -9.49 19.70
CA THR A 414 6.90 -9.24 19.85
C THR A 414 7.20 -7.74 19.82
N LEU A 415 8.14 -7.33 20.66
CA LEU A 415 8.76 -6.01 20.70
C LEU A 415 8.76 -5.30 19.34
N ILE A 416 8.49 -4.02 19.42
CA ILE A 416 8.52 -3.06 18.33
C ILE A 416 9.65 -3.38 17.34
N LYS A 417 9.32 -3.79 16.11
CA LYS A 417 10.30 -3.98 15.05
C LYS A 417 10.62 -2.65 14.37
N SER A 418 11.89 -2.48 14.12
CA SER A 418 12.61 -1.47 13.32
C SER A 418 12.00 -0.07 13.10
N TRP A 419 10.93 0.11 12.37
CA TRP A 419 10.45 1.45 12.01
C TRP A 419 9.52 2.11 13.05
N LEU A 420 8.89 1.33 13.92
CA LEU A 420 8.01 1.85 14.99
C LEU A 420 8.79 2.46 16.15
N HIS A 421 10.03 2.03 16.36
CA HIS A 421 10.94 2.67 17.33
C HIS A 421 11.09 4.16 17.05
N VAL A 422 11.24 4.51 15.78
CA VAL A 422 11.41 5.90 15.32
C VAL A 422 10.26 6.76 15.79
N HIS A 423 9.01 6.26 15.71
CA HIS A 423 7.83 6.99 16.14
C HIS A 423 7.78 7.18 17.66
N VAL A 424 8.09 6.12 18.44
CA VAL A 424 8.13 6.21 19.90
C VAL A 424 9.24 7.15 20.36
N LEU A 425 10.42 7.08 19.78
CA LEU A 425 11.55 7.96 20.09
C LEU A 425 11.24 9.41 19.71
N SER A 426 10.62 9.65 18.56
CA SER A 426 10.17 10.97 18.12
C SER A 426 9.13 11.57 19.08
N MET A 427 8.14 10.78 19.53
CA MET A 427 7.16 11.22 20.53
C MET A 427 7.81 11.60 21.87
N LYS A 428 8.99 11.06 22.17
CA LYS A 428 9.81 11.41 23.34
C LYS A 428 10.82 12.52 23.07
N GLY A 429 10.75 13.19 21.91
CA GLY A 429 11.59 14.32 21.55
C GLY A 429 13.02 13.94 21.14
N ILE A 430 13.30 12.66 20.92
CA ILE A 430 14.60 12.19 20.44
C ILE A 430 14.64 12.34 18.93
N LYS A 431 15.53 13.21 18.46
CA LYS A 431 15.66 13.51 17.03
C LYS A 431 16.33 12.37 16.27
N PRO A 432 15.97 12.14 14.99
CA PRO A 432 16.57 11.09 14.16
C PRO A 432 18.10 11.11 14.07
N GLU A 433 18.70 12.29 14.17
CA GLU A 433 20.16 12.45 14.13
C GLU A 433 20.87 11.71 15.28
N ALA A 434 20.20 11.51 16.42
CA ALA A 434 20.77 10.86 17.61
C ALA A 434 20.95 9.32 17.44
N TYR A 435 20.26 8.70 16.47
CA TYR A 435 20.25 7.25 16.24
C TYR A 435 20.40 6.86 14.77
N LYS A 436 20.75 7.81 13.89
CA LYS A 436 20.86 7.61 12.45
C LYS A 436 21.85 6.52 12.04
N ASN A 437 22.88 6.33 12.86
CA ASN A 437 23.97 5.37 12.60
C ASN A 437 23.81 4.07 13.39
N ASP A 438 22.84 4.00 14.31
CA ASP A 438 22.63 2.83 15.16
C ASP A 438 21.91 1.74 14.34
N ASN A 439 22.35 0.49 14.46
CA ASN A 439 21.59 -0.64 13.96
C ASN A 439 20.41 -0.94 14.91
N GLU A 440 19.47 -1.79 14.49
CA GLU A 440 18.23 -2.07 15.25
C GLU A 440 18.51 -2.60 16.66
N ALA A 441 19.51 -3.49 16.81
CA ALA A 441 19.87 -4.08 18.09
C ALA A 441 20.48 -3.05 19.04
N GLU A 442 21.40 -2.22 18.54
CA GLU A 442 22.02 -1.12 19.28
C GLU A 442 20.99 -0.08 19.72
N LEU A 443 20.03 0.23 18.84
CA LEU A 443 18.96 1.18 19.14
C LEU A 443 18.04 0.66 20.25
N ILE A 444 17.65 -0.62 20.20
CA ILE A 444 16.84 -1.25 21.24
C ILE A 444 17.57 -1.27 22.57
N GLU A 445 18.85 -1.59 22.60
CA GLU A 445 19.65 -1.63 23.80
C GLU A 445 19.85 -0.23 24.40
N LYS A 446 20.20 0.75 23.58
CA LYS A 446 20.44 2.14 23.96
C LYS A 446 19.21 2.84 24.54
N TYR A 447 18.01 2.54 23.98
CA TYR A 447 16.75 3.17 24.40
C TYR A 447 15.77 2.19 25.05
N ALA A 448 16.29 1.10 25.62
CA ALA A 448 15.48 0.04 26.22
C ALA A 448 14.44 0.56 27.22
N ASP A 449 14.80 1.48 28.11
CA ASP A 449 13.91 2.01 29.13
C ASP A 449 12.75 2.84 28.57
N ILE A 450 12.94 3.44 27.40
CA ILE A 450 11.90 4.20 26.69
C ILE A 450 10.99 3.27 25.91
N LEU A 451 11.55 2.22 25.30
CA LEU A 451 10.83 1.30 24.39
C LEU A 451 10.09 0.18 25.12
N LYS A 452 10.62 -0.27 26.26
CA LYS A 452 10.05 -1.38 27.06
C LYS A 452 8.54 -1.26 27.37
N PRO A 453 7.98 -0.08 27.75
CA PRO A 453 6.56 0.02 28.10
C PRO A 453 5.62 0.04 26.90
N TRP A 454 6.13 -0.07 25.67
CA TRP A 454 5.32 0.05 24.47
C TRP A 454 5.04 -1.29 23.80
N LEU A 455 3.79 -1.49 23.40
CA LEU A 455 3.32 -2.65 22.65
C LEU A 455 2.79 -2.21 21.28
N VAL A 456 3.01 -3.06 20.29
CA VAL A 456 2.44 -2.91 18.94
C VAL A 456 1.22 -3.79 18.85
N VAL A 457 0.08 -3.19 18.61
CA VAL A 457 -1.21 -3.89 18.47
C VAL A 457 -1.67 -3.79 17.02
N ARG A 458 -1.81 -4.92 16.34
CA ARG A 458 -2.18 -5.04 14.92
C ARG A 458 -3.61 -5.54 14.72
N SER A 459 -4.23 -6.01 15.79
CA SER A 459 -5.59 -6.55 15.76
C SER A 459 -6.28 -6.38 17.10
N GLY A 460 -7.60 -6.52 17.12
CA GLY A 460 -8.34 -6.55 18.38
C GLY A 460 -7.94 -7.72 19.28
N SER A 461 -7.48 -8.85 18.71
CA SER A 461 -6.98 -10.00 19.48
C SER A 461 -5.70 -9.69 20.23
N ASP A 462 -4.82 -8.86 19.66
CA ASP A 462 -3.53 -8.49 20.25
C ASP A 462 -3.67 -7.48 21.41
N MET A 463 -4.84 -6.85 21.55
CA MET A 463 -5.06 -5.85 22.58
C MET A 463 -5.10 -6.49 23.97
N ILE A 464 -4.28 -5.98 24.87
CA ILE A 464 -4.22 -6.39 26.27
C ILE A 464 -5.44 -5.89 27.06
N GLU A 465 -5.59 -6.38 28.29
CA GLU A 465 -6.65 -5.97 29.20
C GLU A 465 -6.58 -4.46 29.53
N GLN A 466 -7.73 -3.80 29.52
CA GLN A 466 -7.81 -2.32 29.61
C GLN A 466 -7.18 -1.73 30.87
N TRP A 467 -7.19 -2.44 31.99
CA TRP A 467 -6.59 -1.99 33.24
C TRP A 467 -5.04 -1.93 33.21
N LEU A 468 -4.41 -2.63 32.24
CA LEU A 468 -2.96 -2.61 32.01
C LEU A 468 -2.52 -1.46 31.11
N ILE A 469 -3.46 -0.83 30.42
CA ILE A 469 -3.20 0.23 29.44
C ILE A 469 -3.08 1.58 30.18
N ASP A 470 -2.05 2.32 29.84
CA ASP A 470 -1.86 3.72 30.23
C ASP A 470 -2.47 4.64 29.17
N GLU A 471 -1.94 4.55 27.95
CA GLU A 471 -2.35 5.37 26.80
C GLU A 471 -2.39 4.51 25.53
N ILE A 472 -3.30 4.84 24.62
CA ILE A 472 -3.37 4.25 23.27
C ILE A 472 -3.12 5.35 22.26
N TYR A 473 -2.28 5.07 21.29
CA TYR A 473 -1.96 5.96 20.18
C TYR A 473 -2.44 5.36 18.87
N GLU A 474 -3.19 6.13 18.11
CA GLU A 474 -3.66 5.76 16.77
C GLU A 474 -2.90 6.51 15.67
N PRO A 475 -2.73 5.91 14.49
CA PRO A 475 -2.11 6.57 13.37
C PRO A 475 -3.07 7.61 12.79
N ILE A 476 -2.58 8.84 12.65
CA ILE A 476 -3.29 9.97 12.05
C ILE A 476 -2.75 10.23 10.66
N ALA A 477 -3.64 10.47 9.73
CA ALA A 477 -3.31 10.89 8.38
C ALA A 477 -3.69 12.36 8.15
N ASP A 478 -2.88 13.05 7.35
CA ASP A 478 -3.29 14.26 6.67
C ASP A 478 -4.06 13.84 5.41
N VAL A 479 -5.32 14.24 5.31
CA VAL A 479 -6.22 13.90 4.22
C VAL A 479 -6.52 15.15 3.43
N GLU A 480 -6.22 15.12 2.14
CA GLU A 480 -6.57 16.17 1.19
C GLU A 480 -7.78 15.72 0.39
N VAL A 481 -8.85 16.50 0.43
CA VAL A 481 -10.07 16.23 -0.34
C VAL A 481 -10.29 17.38 -1.32
N VAL A 482 -10.51 17.04 -2.59
CA VAL A 482 -10.78 17.99 -3.68
C VAL A 482 -12.18 17.75 -4.21
N TRP A 483 -12.98 18.81 -4.31
CA TRP A 483 -14.36 18.71 -4.83
C TRP A 483 -14.91 20.06 -5.33
N PRO A 484 -16.04 20.06 -6.07
CA PRO A 484 -16.77 21.28 -6.41
C PRO A 484 -17.43 21.91 -5.17
N GLU A 485 -17.35 23.24 -5.03
CA GLU A 485 -17.81 24.00 -3.86
C GLU A 485 -19.28 23.68 -3.44
N SER A 486 -20.14 23.30 -4.39
CA SER A 486 -21.55 22.97 -4.13
C SER A 486 -21.78 21.81 -3.13
N TYR A 487 -20.76 21.00 -2.82
CA TYR A 487 -20.88 19.85 -1.91
C TYR A 487 -20.26 20.08 -0.52
N ALA A 488 -19.80 21.30 -0.22
CA ALA A 488 -19.04 21.61 1.01
C ALA A 488 -19.76 21.16 2.30
N GLY A 489 -21.07 21.40 2.41
CA GLY A 489 -21.83 21.00 3.60
C GLY A 489 -21.84 19.50 3.86
N ASN A 490 -22.11 18.70 2.82
CA ASN A 490 -22.15 17.24 2.94
C ASN A 490 -20.81 16.64 3.32
N ILE A 491 -19.72 17.23 2.79
CA ILE A 491 -18.36 16.76 3.06
C ILE A 491 -17.92 17.13 4.48
N MET A 492 -18.28 18.34 4.94
CA MET A 492 -17.98 18.75 6.31
C MET A 492 -18.64 17.81 7.32
N GLU A 493 -19.95 17.51 7.15
CA GLU A 493 -20.68 16.57 7.98
C GLU A 493 -20.03 15.18 7.94
N LEU A 494 -19.73 14.66 6.74
CA LEU A 494 -19.05 13.38 6.58
C LEU A 494 -17.72 13.35 7.29
N CYS A 495 -16.86 14.37 7.11
CA CYS A 495 -15.54 14.41 7.76
C CYS A 495 -15.67 14.47 9.29
N GLN A 496 -16.63 15.20 9.84
CA GLN A 496 -16.90 15.23 11.28
C GLN A 496 -17.34 13.87 11.82
N ASP A 497 -18.19 13.16 11.09
CA ASP A 497 -18.61 11.80 11.47
C ASP A 497 -17.43 10.84 11.55
N TYR A 498 -16.38 11.06 10.74
CA TYR A 498 -15.15 10.28 10.72
C TYR A 498 -14.03 10.89 11.57
N ARG A 499 -14.38 11.73 12.55
CA ARG A 499 -13.46 12.36 13.51
C ARG A 499 -12.42 13.27 12.85
N GLY A 500 -12.72 13.77 11.65
CA GLY A 500 -11.85 14.68 10.91
C GLY A 500 -11.76 16.05 11.54
N GLN A 501 -10.53 16.56 11.70
CA GLN A 501 -10.24 17.91 12.16
C GLN A 501 -9.74 18.73 10.97
N LEU A 502 -10.46 19.79 10.60
CA LEU A 502 -10.08 20.66 9.51
C LEU A 502 -8.79 21.41 9.85
N SER A 503 -7.79 21.31 8.99
CA SER A 503 -6.49 21.96 9.13
C SER A 503 -6.37 23.22 8.28
N SER A 504 -6.75 23.16 7.00
CA SER A 504 -6.76 24.31 6.09
C SER A 504 -7.84 24.17 5.02
N MET A 505 -8.19 25.28 4.42
CA MET A 505 -9.06 25.39 3.26
C MET A 505 -8.34 26.22 2.20
N ASP A 506 -8.14 25.63 1.03
CA ASP A 506 -7.49 26.26 -0.09
C ASP A 506 -8.41 26.16 -1.33
N TYR A 507 -8.36 27.14 -2.21
CA TYR A 507 -9.10 27.15 -3.47
C TYR A 507 -8.13 26.89 -4.62
N ILE A 508 -8.43 25.92 -5.46
CA ILE A 508 -7.68 25.70 -6.71
C ILE A 508 -8.14 26.74 -7.74
N ASP A 509 -9.46 26.90 -7.84
CA ASP A 509 -10.11 27.87 -8.72
C ASP A 509 -11.44 28.35 -8.09
N ALA A 510 -12.21 29.17 -8.82
CA ALA A 510 -13.49 29.70 -8.36
C ALA A 510 -14.58 28.64 -8.14
N SER A 511 -14.36 27.37 -8.55
CA SER A 511 -15.33 26.29 -8.50
C SER A 511 -14.89 25.07 -7.71
N ARG A 512 -13.60 24.96 -7.38
CA ARG A 512 -13.00 23.81 -6.70
C ARG A 512 -12.24 24.19 -5.45
N VAL A 513 -12.46 23.40 -4.42
CA VAL A 513 -11.90 23.61 -3.09
C VAL A 513 -11.04 22.41 -2.72
N VAL A 514 -9.91 22.68 -2.06
CA VAL A 514 -9.08 21.66 -1.40
C VAL A 514 -9.17 21.88 0.10
N TRP A 515 -9.69 20.92 0.82
CA TRP A 515 -9.64 20.95 2.28
C TRP A 515 -8.67 19.90 2.78
N LYS A 516 -7.88 20.31 3.77
CA LYS A 516 -6.95 19.42 4.46
C LYS A 516 -7.50 19.10 5.84
N TYR A 517 -7.65 17.82 6.09
CA TYR A 517 -8.11 17.30 7.37
C TYR A 517 -7.03 16.43 8.02
N LYS A 518 -6.99 16.47 9.35
CA LYS A 518 -6.36 15.43 10.15
C LYS A 518 -7.42 14.38 10.48
N MET A 519 -7.19 13.13 10.12
CA MET A 519 -8.14 12.04 10.34
C MET A 519 -7.45 10.77 10.83
N PRO A 520 -8.07 10.00 11.73
CA PRO A 520 -7.56 8.68 12.10
C PRO A 520 -7.56 7.73 10.92
N MET A 521 -6.44 7.08 10.64
CA MET A 521 -6.33 6.15 9.49
C MET A 521 -7.33 4.99 9.58
N GLY A 522 -7.61 4.48 10.79
CA GLY A 522 -8.58 3.40 10.97
C GLY A 522 -10.00 3.76 10.54
N GLU A 523 -10.36 5.03 10.59
CA GLU A 523 -11.66 5.52 10.14
C GLU A 523 -11.71 5.68 8.61
N ILE A 524 -10.60 6.10 7.99
CA ILE A 524 -10.53 6.33 6.52
C ILE A 524 -10.63 5.02 5.74
N LEU A 525 -9.97 3.96 6.22
CA LEU A 525 -9.76 2.73 5.49
C LEU A 525 -11.05 1.95 5.22
N ILE A 526 -12.07 2.06 6.08
CA ILE A 526 -13.21 1.15 6.00
C ILE A 526 -14.21 1.57 4.91
N ASP A 527 -14.76 2.78 4.93
CA ASP A 527 -15.84 3.19 4.01
C ASP A 527 -15.89 4.69 3.69
N PHE A 528 -14.92 5.42 4.17
CA PHE A 528 -14.91 6.87 3.98
C PHE A 528 -14.89 7.26 2.50
N TYR A 529 -14.04 6.61 1.69
CA TYR A 529 -13.91 6.94 0.27
C TYR A 529 -15.19 6.69 -0.52
N ASP A 530 -15.86 5.57 -0.27
CA ASP A 530 -17.12 5.23 -0.95
C ASP A 530 -18.25 6.18 -0.55
N LYS A 531 -18.32 6.55 0.73
CA LYS A 531 -19.26 7.54 1.22
C LYS A 531 -18.97 8.94 0.68
N LEU A 532 -17.68 9.30 0.58
CA LEU A 532 -17.25 10.56 -0.01
C LEU A 532 -17.69 10.66 -1.48
N LYS A 533 -17.45 9.62 -2.27
CA LYS A 533 -17.93 9.53 -3.66
C LYS A 533 -19.44 9.61 -3.74
N SER A 534 -20.14 8.87 -2.90
CA SER A 534 -21.60 8.86 -2.88
C SER A 534 -22.18 10.23 -2.51
N ALA A 535 -21.63 10.90 -1.49
CA ALA A 535 -22.06 12.23 -1.04
C ALA A 535 -21.84 13.32 -2.11
N THR A 536 -20.90 13.10 -3.03
CA THR A 536 -20.52 14.06 -4.08
C THR A 536 -20.87 13.60 -5.49
N LYS A 537 -21.68 12.55 -5.64
CA LYS A 537 -22.03 11.95 -6.95
C LYS A 537 -20.80 11.57 -7.79
N GLY A 538 -19.71 11.17 -7.14
CA GLY A 538 -18.47 10.78 -7.79
C GLY A 538 -17.47 11.91 -8.08
N TYR A 539 -17.80 13.16 -7.76
CA TYR A 539 -16.94 14.30 -8.08
C TYR A 539 -15.77 14.50 -7.11
N ALA A 540 -15.89 14.07 -5.85
CA ALA A 540 -14.81 14.24 -4.90
C ALA A 540 -13.71 13.20 -5.10
N THR A 541 -12.48 13.68 -4.97
CA THR A 541 -11.29 12.84 -4.90
C THR A 541 -10.55 13.12 -3.60
N MET A 542 -9.86 12.12 -3.08
CA MET A 542 -9.04 12.28 -1.89
C MET A 542 -7.67 11.68 -2.06
N ASN A 543 -6.74 12.25 -1.31
CA ASN A 543 -5.43 11.70 -1.04
C ASN A 543 -5.21 11.67 0.47
N TYR A 544 -4.42 10.73 0.98
CA TYR A 544 -4.06 10.70 2.39
C TYR A 544 -2.59 10.31 2.56
N GLU A 545 -1.95 10.89 3.57
CA GLU A 545 -0.57 10.56 3.92
C GLU A 545 -0.48 10.38 5.44
N PHE A 546 0.27 9.36 5.87
CA PHE A 546 0.51 9.15 7.29
C PHE A 546 1.30 10.34 7.87
N LYS A 547 0.80 10.92 8.96
CA LYS A 547 1.44 12.04 9.65
C LYS A 547 2.18 11.62 10.91
N ALA A 548 1.46 11.12 11.89
CA ALA A 548 1.99 10.81 13.21
C ALA A 548 1.06 9.87 14.00
N TYR A 549 1.53 9.41 15.12
CA TYR A 549 0.69 8.76 16.14
C TYR A 549 0.21 9.78 17.16
N GLU A 550 -1.09 9.85 17.44
CA GLU A 550 -1.70 10.73 18.45
C GLU A 550 -2.51 9.90 19.44
N THR A 551 -2.60 10.38 20.70
CA THR A 551 -3.38 9.73 21.74
C THR A 551 -4.86 9.74 21.44
N SER A 552 -5.56 8.63 21.74
CA SER A 552 -7.00 8.51 21.50
C SER A 552 -7.68 7.62 22.53
N ASP A 553 -8.95 7.91 22.82
CA ASP A 553 -9.79 7.12 23.74
C ASP A 553 -10.40 5.90 23.03
N LEU A 554 -9.52 4.93 22.74
CA LEU A 554 -9.87 3.69 22.07
C LEU A 554 -10.19 2.58 23.05
N VAL A 555 -11.11 1.70 22.65
CA VAL A 555 -11.51 0.55 23.45
C VAL A 555 -11.56 -0.72 22.57
N LYS A 556 -11.27 -1.86 23.20
CA LYS A 556 -11.48 -3.17 22.59
C LYS A 556 -12.96 -3.53 22.65
N LEU A 557 -13.55 -3.77 21.49
CA LEU A 557 -14.91 -4.27 21.33
C LEU A 557 -14.87 -5.76 21.03
N ASP A 558 -15.23 -6.58 21.99
CA ASP A 558 -15.30 -8.04 21.84
C ASP A 558 -16.71 -8.49 21.40
N ILE A 559 -16.77 -9.45 20.49
CA ILE A 559 -18.00 -10.06 20.03
C ILE A 559 -18.13 -11.46 20.64
N PHE A 560 -19.29 -11.74 21.23
CA PHE A 560 -19.62 -12.99 21.85
C PHE A 560 -20.77 -13.66 21.09
N ILE A 561 -20.58 -14.91 20.69
CA ILE A 561 -21.62 -15.74 20.08
C ILE A 561 -21.85 -16.92 21.00
N ASN A 562 -23.07 -17.08 21.47
CA ASN A 562 -23.44 -18.10 22.47
C ASN A 562 -22.58 -18.04 23.76
N ASN A 563 -22.18 -16.83 24.19
CA ASN A 563 -21.29 -16.51 25.32
C ASN A 563 -19.81 -16.92 25.11
N GLU A 564 -19.42 -17.36 23.93
CA GLU A 564 -18.01 -17.60 23.57
C GLU A 564 -17.48 -16.38 22.82
N ARG A 565 -16.30 -15.89 23.21
CA ARG A 565 -15.64 -14.76 22.55
C ARG A 565 -15.04 -15.25 21.22
N ILE A 566 -15.36 -14.53 20.14
CA ILE A 566 -14.79 -14.78 18.81
C ILE A 566 -13.69 -13.75 18.56
N GLU A 567 -12.45 -14.16 18.75
CA GLU A 567 -11.27 -13.29 18.65
C GLU A 567 -11.13 -12.64 17.27
N ALA A 568 -11.43 -13.37 16.20
CA ALA A 568 -11.38 -12.88 14.83
C ALA A 568 -12.39 -11.73 14.53
N LEU A 569 -13.38 -11.52 15.40
CA LEU A 569 -14.37 -10.44 15.31
C LEU A 569 -14.15 -9.35 16.38
N SER A 570 -13.01 -9.34 17.07
CA SER A 570 -12.69 -8.29 18.03
C SER A 570 -12.15 -7.05 17.30
N TRP A 571 -12.67 -5.87 17.65
CA TRP A 571 -12.35 -4.60 17.01
C TRP A 571 -11.73 -3.62 18.01
N ILE A 572 -10.93 -2.69 17.48
CA ILE A 572 -10.47 -1.51 18.22
C ILE A 572 -11.25 -0.33 17.68
N VAL A 573 -12.04 0.32 18.52
CA VAL A 573 -12.95 1.40 18.12
C VAL A 573 -12.87 2.55 19.11
N HIS A 574 -13.21 3.76 18.64
CA HIS A 574 -13.34 4.90 19.55
C HIS A 574 -14.53 4.68 20.51
N LYS A 575 -14.33 5.04 21.78
CA LYS A 575 -15.28 4.78 22.85
C LYS A 575 -16.67 5.32 22.56
N ASP A 576 -16.78 6.52 22.00
CA ASP A 576 -18.06 7.14 21.70
C ASP A 576 -18.84 6.39 20.59
N LYS A 577 -18.14 5.75 19.67
CA LYS A 577 -18.73 4.98 18.57
C LYS A 577 -18.95 3.51 18.90
N ALA A 578 -18.38 3.02 20.01
CA ALA A 578 -18.37 1.60 20.34
C ALA A 578 -19.77 0.97 20.41
N TYR A 579 -20.75 1.70 20.95
CA TYR A 579 -22.15 1.23 21.02
C TYR A 579 -22.75 1.03 19.64
N TYR A 580 -22.62 2.00 18.75
CA TYR A 580 -23.19 1.95 17.39
C TYR A 580 -22.53 0.87 16.56
N HIS A 581 -21.21 0.76 16.64
CA HIS A 581 -20.46 -0.33 15.98
C HIS A 581 -20.88 -1.70 16.52
N GLY A 582 -20.91 -1.88 17.83
CA GLY A 582 -21.31 -3.13 18.45
C GLY A 582 -22.73 -3.57 18.07
N ARG A 583 -23.67 -2.62 18.02
CA ARG A 583 -25.05 -2.87 17.59
C ARG A 583 -25.11 -3.30 16.12
N ASN A 584 -24.49 -2.57 15.24
CA ASN A 584 -24.47 -2.85 13.81
C ASN A 584 -23.86 -4.24 13.52
N VAL A 585 -22.72 -4.57 14.16
CA VAL A 585 -22.10 -5.89 14.04
C VAL A 585 -23.03 -7.00 14.53
N CYS A 586 -23.72 -6.81 15.67
CA CYS A 586 -24.66 -7.80 16.18
C CYS A 586 -25.87 -8.00 15.25
N GLU A 587 -26.40 -6.93 14.66
CA GLU A 587 -27.52 -6.97 13.70
C GLU A 587 -27.08 -7.71 12.42
N ARG A 588 -25.93 -7.38 11.84
CA ARG A 588 -25.39 -8.09 10.66
C ARG A 588 -25.12 -9.57 10.91
N LEU A 589 -24.50 -9.91 12.04
CA LEU A 589 -24.24 -11.29 12.39
C LEU A 589 -25.52 -12.10 12.59
N LYS A 590 -26.60 -11.49 13.11
CA LYS A 590 -27.92 -12.11 13.24
C LYS A 590 -28.50 -12.51 11.90
N ASP A 591 -28.29 -11.71 10.86
CA ASP A 591 -28.79 -11.99 9.53
C ASP A 591 -27.91 -13.03 8.77
N LEU A 592 -26.60 -13.03 9.03
CA LEU A 592 -25.65 -13.90 8.36
C LEU A 592 -25.58 -15.30 8.97
N ILE A 593 -25.75 -15.45 10.29
CA ILE A 593 -25.64 -16.76 10.96
C ILE A 593 -26.96 -17.54 10.79
N PRO A 594 -26.93 -18.78 10.27
CA PRO A 594 -28.14 -19.57 10.09
C PRO A 594 -28.79 -19.92 11.43
N LYS A 595 -30.14 -20.04 11.40
CA LYS A 595 -30.91 -20.44 12.60
C LYS A 595 -30.57 -21.85 13.00
N HIS A 596 -30.33 -22.07 14.30
CA HIS A 596 -30.11 -23.36 14.92
C HIS A 596 -31.33 -23.84 15.71
N MET A 597 -31.26 -25.06 16.21
CA MET A 597 -32.36 -25.65 17.01
C MET A 597 -32.55 -25.00 18.39
N PHE A 598 -31.58 -24.17 18.81
CA PHE A 598 -31.62 -23.35 20.04
C PHE A 598 -31.37 -21.88 19.71
N SER A 599 -31.72 -20.99 20.63
CA SER A 599 -31.50 -19.55 20.47
C SER A 599 -30.04 -19.22 20.71
N ILE A 600 -29.44 -18.44 19.80
CA ILE A 600 -28.07 -17.99 19.87
C ILE A 600 -28.06 -16.51 20.25
N PRO A 601 -27.58 -16.15 21.44
CA PRO A 601 -27.33 -14.76 21.79
C PRO A 601 -26.04 -14.31 21.09
N ILE A 602 -26.08 -13.15 20.45
CA ILE A 602 -24.96 -12.40 19.89
C ILE A 602 -24.82 -11.16 20.75
N GLN A 603 -23.64 -10.88 21.27
CA GLN A 603 -23.41 -9.79 22.20
C GLN A 603 -22.13 -9.06 21.81
N ALA A 604 -22.13 -7.74 21.96
CA ALA A 604 -20.93 -6.92 21.88
C ALA A 604 -20.62 -6.35 23.27
N GLY A 605 -19.36 -6.40 23.67
CA GLY A 605 -18.94 -5.96 25.01
C GLY A 605 -17.59 -5.27 25.01
N ILE A 606 -17.40 -4.39 26.01
CA ILE A 606 -16.13 -3.75 26.33
C ILE A 606 -15.68 -4.29 27.68
N GLY A 607 -14.62 -5.09 27.68
CA GLY A 607 -14.24 -5.86 28.88
C GLY A 607 -15.40 -6.72 29.37
N ASN A 608 -15.81 -6.53 30.62
CA ASN A 608 -16.92 -7.29 31.23
C ASN A 608 -18.31 -6.66 30.98
N LYS A 609 -18.40 -5.49 30.35
CA LYS A 609 -19.66 -4.76 30.15
C LYS A 609 -20.21 -5.04 28.77
N MET A 610 -21.37 -5.71 28.70
CA MET A 610 -22.11 -5.90 27.44
C MET A 610 -22.83 -4.60 27.09
N ILE A 611 -22.60 -4.08 25.86
CA ILE A 611 -23.14 -2.82 25.36
C ILE A 611 -24.26 -3.02 24.33
N ALA A 612 -24.21 -4.09 23.54
CA ALA A 612 -25.24 -4.44 22.58
C ALA A 612 -25.54 -5.93 22.60
N ARG A 613 -26.77 -6.28 22.26
CA ARG A 613 -27.23 -7.68 22.22
C ARG A 613 -28.31 -7.87 21.16
N GLU A 614 -28.13 -8.92 20.36
CA GLU A 614 -29.12 -9.46 19.46
C GLU A 614 -29.30 -10.97 19.73
N THR A 615 -30.40 -11.55 19.26
CA THR A 615 -30.66 -12.98 19.49
C THR A 615 -31.25 -13.60 18.22
N ILE A 616 -30.58 -14.65 17.73
CA ILE A 616 -31.12 -15.50 16.68
C ILE A 616 -32.14 -16.44 17.30
N SER A 617 -33.37 -16.40 16.82
CA SER A 617 -34.45 -17.27 17.33
C SER A 617 -34.22 -18.72 16.94
N ALA A 618 -34.52 -19.64 17.86
CA ALA A 618 -34.44 -21.06 17.57
C ALA A 618 -35.38 -21.50 16.45
N MET A 619 -34.95 -22.44 15.61
CA MET A 619 -35.85 -23.15 14.71
C MET A 619 -36.97 -23.83 15.52
N ARG A 620 -38.21 -23.61 15.10
CA ARG A 620 -39.38 -24.29 15.66
C ARG A 620 -39.67 -25.55 14.84
N LYS A 621 -39.46 -26.70 15.46
CA LYS A 621 -40.08 -27.96 14.97
C LYS A 621 -41.46 -28.05 15.61
N ASP A 622 -42.49 -28.15 14.82
CA ASP A 622 -43.84 -28.34 15.34
C ASP A 622 -43.97 -29.78 15.85
N VAL A 623 -43.73 -29.96 17.15
CA VAL A 623 -43.83 -31.26 17.81
C VAL A 623 -45.27 -31.62 18.13
N ILE A 624 -46.19 -30.67 17.95
CA ILE A 624 -47.63 -30.82 18.22
C ILE A 624 -48.44 -31.12 16.97
N ALA A 625 -47.87 -31.01 15.77
CA ALA A 625 -48.56 -31.22 14.48
C ALA A 625 -49.28 -32.60 14.38
N LYS A 626 -48.74 -33.62 15.06
CA LYS A 626 -49.33 -34.95 15.08
C LYS A 626 -50.23 -35.23 16.30
N CYS A 627 -50.55 -34.20 17.11
CA CYS A 627 -51.44 -34.34 18.26
C CYS A 627 -52.87 -33.98 17.87
N TYR A 628 -53.62 -34.98 17.48
CA TYR A 628 -55.10 -34.86 17.26
C TYR A 628 -55.81 -34.76 18.60
N GLY A 629 -56.76 -33.81 18.71
CA GLY A 629 -57.67 -33.67 19.83
C GLY A 629 -57.26 -32.72 20.95
N TRP A 630 -58.06 -32.68 22.01
CA TRP A 630 -57.97 -31.73 23.13
C TRP A 630 -57.02 -32.19 24.25
N ASP A 631 -56.08 -33.09 24.01
CA ASP A 631 -55.11 -33.52 25.02
C ASP A 631 -54.05 -32.47 25.33
N VAL A 632 -54.42 -31.52 26.19
CA VAL A 632 -53.61 -30.41 26.67
C VAL A 632 -52.40 -30.93 27.46
N SER A 633 -52.54 -32.05 28.18
CA SER A 633 -51.46 -32.59 28.99
C SER A 633 -50.34 -33.20 28.14
N ARG A 634 -50.66 -33.90 27.07
CA ARG A 634 -49.70 -34.43 26.12
C ARG A 634 -48.96 -33.35 25.35
N LYS A 635 -49.71 -32.31 24.92
CA LYS A 635 -49.13 -31.10 24.26
C LYS A 635 -48.11 -30.42 25.17
N ARG A 636 -48.47 -30.20 26.47
CA ARG A 636 -47.53 -29.62 27.48
C ARG A 636 -46.28 -30.48 27.69
N LYS A 637 -46.43 -31.80 27.85
CA LYS A 637 -45.28 -32.71 28.01
C LYS A 637 -44.33 -32.68 26.81
N LEU A 638 -44.85 -32.67 25.58
CA LEU A 638 -44.03 -32.57 24.37
C LEU A 638 -43.28 -31.24 24.26
N LEU A 639 -43.94 -30.13 24.57
CA LEU A 639 -43.32 -28.82 24.59
C LEU A 639 -42.26 -28.73 25.70
N GLN A 640 -42.49 -29.34 26.87
CA GLN A 640 -41.52 -29.36 27.97
C GLN A 640 -40.31 -30.23 27.64
N LYS A 641 -40.50 -31.40 27.04
CA LYS A 641 -39.38 -32.22 26.50
C LYS A 641 -38.60 -31.50 25.45
N GLN A 642 -39.24 -30.77 24.56
CA GLN A 642 -38.55 -29.93 23.54
C GLN A 642 -37.74 -28.82 24.20
N LYS A 643 -38.26 -28.17 25.25
CA LYS A 643 -37.57 -27.13 26.01
C LYS A 643 -36.33 -27.68 26.72
N GLU A 644 -36.46 -28.86 27.40
CA GLU A 644 -35.36 -29.53 28.07
C GLU A 644 -34.27 -29.97 27.10
N TRP A 645 -34.70 -30.55 25.95
CA TRP A 645 -33.77 -30.98 24.90
C TRP A 645 -32.99 -29.77 24.31
N LYS A 646 -33.69 -28.66 24.01
CA LYS A 646 -33.03 -27.40 23.55
C LYS A 646 -32.05 -26.86 24.59
N LYS A 647 -32.37 -26.97 25.89
CA LYS A 647 -31.47 -26.56 26.99
C LYS A 647 -30.23 -27.43 27.05
N LYS A 648 -30.35 -28.75 26.89
CA LYS A 648 -29.21 -29.70 26.82
C LYS A 648 -28.35 -29.42 25.58
N MET A 649 -28.95 -29.22 24.42
CA MET A 649 -28.24 -28.92 23.19
C MET A 649 -27.44 -27.61 23.29
N LYS A 650 -28.03 -26.57 23.89
CA LYS A 650 -27.33 -25.28 24.12
C LYS A 650 -26.10 -25.42 25.03
N ALA A 651 -26.10 -26.35 25.96
CA ALA A 651 -25.00 -26.58 26.90
C ALA A 651 -23.86 -27.44 26.34
N LEU A 652 -24.17 -28.28 25.32
CA LEU A 652 -23.24 -29.26 24.76
C LEU A 652 -22.60 -28.84 23.42
N TRP A 653 -23.19 -27.85 22.72
CA TRP A 653 -22.75 -27.52 21.37
C TRP A 653 -22.19 -26.11 21.32
N SER A 654 -20.93 -26.00 20.89
CA SER A 654 -20.36 -24.75 20.42
C SER A 654 -21.02 -24.35 19.08
N VAL A 655 -21.25 -23.07 18.90
CA VAL A 655 -21.78 -22.56 17.62
C VAL A 655 -20.58 -22.41 16.68
N ASN A 656 -20.48 -23.33 15.72
CA ASN A 656 -19.52 -23.15 14.65
C ASN A 656 -19.99 -22.03 13.72
N VAL A 657 -19.24 -20.95 13.66
CA VAL A 657 -19.53 -19.82 12.74
C VAL A 657 -18.98 -20.20 11.37
N PRO A 658 -19.85 -20.32 10.34
CA PRO A 658 -19.38 -20.67 9.01
C PRO A 658 -18.35 -19.65 8.49
N SER A 659 -17.36 -20.11 7.73
CA SER A 659 -16.34 -19.25 7.10
C SER A 659 -16.94 -18.14 6.23
N ASP A 660 -18.06 -18.42 5.55
CA ASP A 660 -18.85 -17.45 4.80
C ASP A 660 -19.28 -16.21 5.60
N VAL A 661 -19.51 -16.37 6.91
CA VAL A 661 -19.92 -15.25 7.77
C VAL A 661 -18.78 -14.27 7.92
N PHE A 662 -17.55 -14.75 8.11
CA PHE A 662 -16.36 -13.88 8.19
C PHE A 662 -16.14 -13.14 6.87
N MET A 663 -16.24 -13.84 5.73
CA MET A 663 -16.13 -13.21 4.41
C MET A 663 -17.20 -12.11 4.18
N LYS A 664 -18.46 -12.39 4.53
CA LYS A 664 -19.57 -11.45 4.37
C LYS A 664 -19.53 -10.29 5.37
N MET A 665 -18.84 -10.45 6.49
CA MET A 665 -18.60 -9.35 7.45
C MET A 665 -17.58 -8.33 6.91
N VAL A 666 -16.63 -8.77 6.10
CA VAL A 666 -15.64 -7.92 5.43
C VAL A 666 -16.18 -7.33 4.11
N GLN A 667 -17.01 -8.12 3.39
CA GLN A 667 -17.73 -7.64 2.20
C GLN A 667 -18.91 -6.77 2.64
N ARG A 668 -19.09 -5.66 1.94
CA ARG A 668 -20.21 -4.71 2.16
C ARG A 668 -21.42 -5.04 1.35
#